data_bc977fa87869eebf27f6c70932445d36
#
_entry.id   bc977fa87869eebf27f6c70932445d36
#
_cell.length_a   1.000
_cell.length_b   1.000
_cell.length_c   1.000
_cell.angle_alpha   90.00
_cell.angle_beta   90.00
_cell.angle_gamma   90.00
#
_symmetry.space_group_name_H-M   'P 1'
#
loop_
_entity.id
_entity.type
_entity.pdbx_description
1 polymer ?
#
loop_
_entity_poly.entity_id
_entity_poly.type
_entity_poly.pdbx_seq_one_letter_code
_entity_poly.pdbx_strand_id
1 'polypeptide(L)'
;MKYPTIGAARQYRITVPQMDGAVNRVASPSAVEDNQPTDTSNMWWHDGVLCTRPGFQAKKNSVSEALTLQKSVFYGDHEVLCPSPVDAPVYGRQFYTQRGSTAQEVQTVGYDGEVRPFRSKDGQSLMGYAHGMAQYVQLIPYGTVEYERGGETYRGDGVIVWDQGQMYGLPESGSEWVSLNGEAYIPLVAAEGKGVSNSDADHLTTFSGTMNEPINLLSRWFRVQFTTGDEVDLFYLPYPNLSTRSDVKVSITYRTGNTEEYVIPMGSDKVKVNDRFYIYVDREKGFIRFDQSDTQEGGSYVPIYTGQTDNLEVTAELADNHTNSHMITRMTTFRWFGGDRSGLNRGTRLFAAANTDPDYSNCIMWSALNNPLYWPENNYARIGDSTQAVTALAQQGNTLIIFKEREIYYSEYVASTLDAEDFVNGSVLDTEVNAAYFPVTPLSADIGCDCPDTICLCNNHLVWVTSRKMAYVLTSRNQYSDSNVQEISANIEPLLSGLSYTDMTGASAGIYDGYYYLLIQNRLYLMDYNDSAYTYVALNGTYKTDTSKIKWYTWDIDHLECTRILGGREGVLLAGVTQLTESRQVHAYYVMQGDEDTKLREDDEGVVVFDYLPISSYAQTKVLDFDSPEVLKNVLQVYVGLSGKAQSEVSFWYLTEHGEQKDPYQIIKFGEENENRNRYLSEYRLTPNMVRIKCFGMKICGRGAFALSNLILKYKPLGGTR
;
A
#
# COMPACT_ATOMS: atom_id res chain seq x y z
N MET A 1 71.64 -44.50 -18.04
CA MET A 1 70.62 -44.02 -17.13
C MET A 1 69.50 -43.32 -17.94
N LYS A 2 68.28 -43.89 -18.03
CA LYS A 2 67.12 -43.20 -18.61
C LYS A 2 66.49 -42.36 -17.50
N TYR A 3 66.60 -41.08 -17.63
CA TYR A 3 65.82 -40.16 -16.72
C TYR A 3 64.34 -40.40 -16.94
N PRO A 4 63.50 -40.54 -15.90
CA PRO A 4 62.10 -40.65 -16.08
C PRO A 4 61.62 -39.32 -16.66
N THR A 5 60.98 -39.38 -17.81
CA THR A 5 60.25 -38.26 -18.38
C THR A 5 59.14 -37.86 -17.38
N ILE A 6 59.32 -36.75 -16.69
CA ILE A 6 58.28 -36.17 -15.88
C ILE A 6 57.19 -35.81 -16.87
N GLY A 7 56.09 -36.56 -16.86
CA GLY A 7 54.92 -36.23 -17.66
C GLY A 7 54.51 -34.83 -17.38
N ALA A 8 54.33 -34.01 -18.41
CA ALA A 8 53.85 -32.65 -18.25
C ALA A 8 52.58 -32.69 -17.39
N ALA A 9 52.65 -32.08 -16.23
CA ALA A 9 51.50 -32.06 -15.33
C ALA A 9 50.28 -31.47 -16.08
N ARG A 10 49.19 -32.25 -16.11
CA ARG A 10 47.98 -31.88 -16.84
C ARG A 10 47.46 -30.53 -16.35
N GLN A 11 47.09 -29.66 -17.26
CA GLN A 11 46.34 -28.45 -16.97
C GLN A 11 44.85 -28.83 -16.87
N TYR A 12 44.19 -28.27 -15.89
CA TYR A 12 42.77 -28.47 -15.68
C TYR A 12 42.05 -27.16 -15.98
N ARG A 13 40.79 -27.30 -16.41
CA ARG A 13 39.87 -26.17 -16.66
C ARG A 13 38.66 -26.37 -15.78
N ILE A 14 38.30 -25.34 -15.04
CA ILE A 14 37.01 -25.22 -14.36
C ILE A 14 36.25 -24.06 -15.02
N THR A 15 35.03 -24.34 -15.41
CA THR A 15 34.07 -23.30 -15.77
C THR A 15 33.25 -23.02 -14.54
N VAL A 16 33.40 -21.84 -14.00
CA VAL A 16 32.47 -21.34 -12.97
C VAL A 16 31.20 -21.01 -13.71
N PRO A 17 30.05 -21.60 -13.35
CA PRO A 17 28.77 -21.25 -13.96
C PRO A 17 28.51 -19.75 -13.87
N GLN A 18 27.59 -19.30 -14.70
CA GLN A 18 27.08 -17.93 -14.56
C GLN A 18 26.65 -17.72 -13.12
N MET A 19 26.97 -16.58 -12.51
CA MET A 19 26.61 -16.25 -11.14
C MET A 19 25.11 -15.88 -11.06
N ASP A 20 24.27 -16.83 -11.49
CA ASP A 20 22.80 -16.73 -11.53
C ASP A 20 22.13 -17.27 -10.27
N GLY A 21 22.92 -17.82 -9.34
CA GLY A 21 22.45 -18.33 -8.06
C GLY A 21 22.17 -17.22 -7.04
N ALA A 22 21.49 -17.62 -5.96
CA ALA A 22 21.22 -16.72 -4.83
C ALA A 22 22.52 -16.29 -4.16
N VAL A 23 22.64 -15.00 -3.81
CA VAL A 23 23.70 -14.52 -2.93
C VAL A 23 23.60 -15.24 -1.59
N ASN A 24 24.68 -15.84 -1.12
CA ASN A 24 24.68 -16.58 0.13
C ASN A 24 25.78 -16.04 1.07
N ARG A 25 25.36 -15.32 2.08
CA ARG A 25 26.25 -14.73 3.09
C ARG A 25 26.31 -15.52 4.40
N VAL A 26 25.54 -16.60 4.51
CA VAL A 26 25.47 -17.45 5.71
C VAL A 26 26.53 -18.55 5.66
N ALA A 27 26.64 -19.23 4.51
CA ALA A 27 27.62 -20.28 4.34
C ALA A 27 29.05 -19.72 4.21
N SER A 28 30.05 -20.53 4.59
CA SER A 28 31.43 -20.15 4.33
C SER A 28 31.67 -19.97 2.83
N PRO A 29 32.56 -19.04 2.40
CA PRO A 29 32.77 -18.73 0.98
C PRO A 29 33.20 -19.93 0.11
N SER A 30 33.69 -21.01 0.69
CA SER A 30 34.02 -22.28 0.00
C SER A 30 32.86 -23.27 -0.05
N ALA A 31 31.83 -23.10 0.80
CA ALA A 31 30.72 -24.05 0.93
C ALA A 31 29.49 -23.70 0.11
N VAL A 32 29.42 -22.48 -0.47
CA VAL A 32 28.32 -22.07 -1.36
C VAL A 32 28.32 -22.88 -2.65
N GLU A 33 27.18 -22.94 -3.35
CA GLU A 33 27.12 -23.59 -4.68
C GLU A 33 27.98 -22.82 -5.70
N ASP A 34 28.42 -23.49 -6.78
CA ASP A 34 29.37 -22.90 -7.74
C ASP A 34 28.85 -21.69 -8.49
N ASN A 35 27.53 -21.57 -8.65
CA ASN A 35 26.86 -20.43 -9.28
C ASN A 35 26.40 -19.35 -8.27
N GLN A 36 26.60 -19.57 -6.97
CA GLN A 36 26.21 -18.59 -5.95
C GLN A 36 27.37 -17.62 -5.70
N PRO A 37 27.14 -16.30 -5.89
CA PRO A 37 28.06 -15.30 -5.37
C PRO A 37 28.04 -15.28 -3.84
N THR A 38 29.21 -15.11 -3.23
CA THR A 38 29.33 -14.99 -1.77
C THR A 38 28.94 -13.60 -1.29
N ASP A 39 29.08 -12.60 -2.15
CA ASP A 39 28.74 -11.22 -1.89
C ASP A 39 28.51 -10.44 -3.19
N THR A 40 27.52 -9.53 -3.17
CA THR A 40 27.28 -8.57 -4.26
C THR A 40 26.79 -7.24 -3.71
N SER A 41 27.07 -6.15 -4.42
CA SER A 41 26.46 -4.87 -4.20
C SER A 41 26.22 -4.14 -5.52
N ASN A 42 25.03 -3.53 -5.68
CA ASN A 42 24.63 -2.80 -6.89
C ASN A 42 24.66 -3.65 -8.18
N MET A 43 24.51 -4.96 -8.03
CA MET A 43 24.38 -5.90 -9.15
C MET A 43 23.12 -6.75 -9.01
N TRP A 44 22.58 -7.20 -10.12
CA TRP A 44 21.44 -8.08 -10.18
C TRP A 44 21.49 -8.97 -11.42
N TRP A 45 20.76 -10.06 -11.39
CA TRP A 45 20.59 -10.94 -12.56
C TRP A 45 19.43 -10.40 -13.41
N HIS A 46 19.74 -9.90 -14.59
CA HIS A 46 18.76 -9.35 -15.51
C HIS A 46 19.12 -9.72 -16.95
N ASP A 47 18.12 -10.06 -17.76
CA ASP A 47 18.29 -10.48 -19.16
C ASP A 47 19.36 -11.56 -19.38
N GLY A 48 19.49 -12.50 -18.43
CA GLY A 48 20.40 -13.64 -18.54
C GLY A 48 21.87 -13.34 -18.24
N VAL A 49 22.17 -12.17 -17.64
CA VAL A 49 23.51 -11.78 -17.22
C VAL A 49 23.48 -11.11 -15.84
N LEU A 50 24.59 -11.20 -15.11
CA LEU A 50 24.80 -10.42 -13.90
C LEU A 50 25.28 -9.02 -14.29
N CYS A 51 24.48 -7.99 -14.08
CA CYS A 51 24.80 -6.63 -14.51
C CYS A 51 24.67 -5.59 -13.39
N THR A 52 25.28 -4.43 -13.59
CA THR A 52 25.09 -3.27 -12.73
C THR A 52 23.61 -2.85 -12.75
N ARG A 53 23.08 -2.46 -11.59
CA ARG A 53 21.72 -1.94 -11.47
C ARG A 53 21.49 -0.69 -12.31
N PRO A 54 20.23 -0.38 -12.65
CA PRO A 54 19.90 0.93 -13.19
C PRO A 54 20.14 2.04 -12.16
N GLY A 55 20.30 3.26 -12.64
CA GLY A 55 20.46 4.45 -11.81
C GLY A 55 19.13 4.94 -11.22
N PHE A 56 19.26 5.84 -10.24
CA PHE A 56 18.15 6.58 -9.67
C PHE A 56 18.33 8.07 -9.94
N GLN A 57 17.43 8.61 -10.75
CA GLN A 57 17.51 10.01 -11.17
C GLN A 57 16.47 10.88 -10.48
N ALA A 58 16.93 11.96 -9.84
CA ALA A 58 16.04 12.95 -9.24
C ALA A 58 15.28 13.74 -10.31
N LYS A 59 14.00 13.95 -10.07
CA LYS A 59 13.16 14.82 -10.92
C LYS A 59 13.27 16.27 -10.46
N LYS A 60 13.64 17.16 -11.37
CA LYS A 60 13.87 18.60 -11.05
C LYS A 60 12.68 19.25 -10.34
N ASN A 61 11.47 18.95 -10.77
CA ASN A 61 10.25 19.55 -10.25
C ASN A 61 9.78 18.94 -8.91
N SER A 62 10.46 17.90 -8.41
CA SER A 62 10.12 17.26 -7.14
C SER A 62 10.88 17.83 -5.94
N VAL A 63 11.90 18.65 -6.18
CA VAL A 63 12.73 19.17 -5.09
C VAL A 63 11.97 20.21 -4.28
N SER A 64 11.83 19.96 -2.99
CA SER A 64 11.11 20.82 -2.05
C SER A 64 11.89 20.94 -0.73
N GLU A 65 11.95 22.13 -0.18
CA GLU A 65 12.54 22.39 1.15
C GLU A 65 11.52 22.18 2.30
N ALA A 66 10.24 22.22 1.96
CA ALA A 66 9.18 22.27 2.95
C ALA A 66 8.40 20.98 3.13
N LEU A 67 8.42 20.06 2.16
CA LEU A 67 7.46 18.97 2.10
C LEU A 67 8.15 17.62 1.91
N THR A 68 7.88 16.69 2.81
CA THR A 68 8.35 15.29 2.76
C THR A 68 7.33 14.40 2.09
N LEU A 69 7.76 13.61 1.10
CA LEU A 69 6.91 12.60 0.46
C LEU A 69 6.61 11.45 1.43
N GLN A 70 5.35 11.08 1.58
CA GLN A 70 4.93 10.07 2.55
C GLN A 70 4.24 8.86 1.96
N LYS A 71 3.28 9.05 1.08
CA LYS A 71 2.47 7.97 0.50
C LYS A 71 2.18 8.26 -0.95
N SER A 72 2.02 7.20 -1.73
CA SER A 72 1.55 7.29 -3.10
C SER A 72 0.56 6.17 -3.41
N VAL A 73 -0.29 6.42 -4.38
CA VAL A 73 -1.17 5.42 -4.98
C VAL A 73 -1.24 5.67 -6.48
N PHE A 74 -1.23 4.58 -7.24
CA PHE A 74 -1.55 4.63 -8.66
C PHE A 74 -3.04 4.44 -8.84
N TYR A 75 -3.60 5.19 -9.74
CA TYR A 75 -4.93 4.97 -10.25
C TYR A 75 -4.87 4.67 -11.76
N GLY A 76 -5.62 3.64 -12.18
CA GLY A 76 -5.78 3.28 -13.58
C GLY A 76 -4.75 2.31 -14.12
N ASP A 77 -5.07 1.02 -14.06
CA ASP A 77 -4.43 -0.03 -14.87
C ASP A 77 -4.91 -0.02 -16.33
N HIS A 78 -5.84 0.87 -16.67
CA HIS A 78 -6.44 0.96 -17.98
C HIS A 78 -5.94 2.18 -18.73
N GLU A 79 -5.49 1.97 -19.97
CA GLU A 79 -5.32 3.02 -20.97
C GLU A 79 -6.70 3.63 -21.25
N VAL A 80 -7.03 4.72 -20.60
CA VAL A 80 -8.16 5.54 -21.00
C VAL A 80 -7.66 6.50 -22.06
N LEU A 81 -8.01 6.23 -23.31
CA LEU A 81 -7.82 7.15 -24.42
C LEU A 81 -8.74 8.36 -24.21
N CYS A 82 -8.20 9.43 -23.70
CA CYS A 82 -8.88 10.71 -23.67
C CYS A 82 -8.76 11.40 -25.05
N PRO A 83 -9.85 11.69 -25.74
CA PRO A 83 -9.80 12.17 -27.13
C PRO A 83 -9.50 13.66 -27.29
N SER A 84 -9.15 14.39 -26.25
CA SER A 84 -8.95 15.84 -26.34
C SER A 84 -7.46 16.22 -26.44
N PRO A 85 -7.02 16.90 -27.50
CA PRO A 85 -5.63 17.32 -27.64
C PRO A 85 -5.24 18.53 -26.77
N VAL A 86 -6.17 19.15 -26.05
CA VAL A 86 -5.91 20.32 -25.20
C VAL A 86 -5.54 19.90 -23.78
N ASP A 87 -6.07 18.77 -23.33
CA ASP A 87 -5.71 18.15 -22.08
C ASP A 87 -4.89 16.91 -22.45
N ALA A 88 -3.57 17.00 -22.44
CA ALA A 88 -2.73 15.83 -22.65
C ALA A 88 -3.24 14.68 -21.77
N PRO A 89 -3.54 13.51 -22.33
CA PRO A 89 -4.09 12.41 -21.56
C PRO A 89 -3.11 12.06 -20.46
N VAL A 90 -3.52 12.24 -19.20
CA VAL A 90 -2.70 11.87 -18.05
C VAL A 90 -3.03 10.44 -17.75
N TYR A 91 -2.38 9.54 -18.48
CA TYR A 91 -2.49 8.11 -18.23
C TYR A 91 -1.78 7.76 -16.91
N GLY A 92 -2.48 7.07 -16.03
CA GLY A 92 -1.89 6.52 -14.83
C GLY A 92 -1.25 7.58 -13.93
N ARG A 93 -2.06 8.50 -13.41
CA ARG A 93 -1.58 9.46 -12.41
C ARG A 93 -1.14 8.75 -11.16
N GLN A 94 0.05 9.09 -10.71
CA GLN A 94 0.48 8.78 -9.37
C GLN A 94 0.13 9.94 -8.46
N PHE A 95 -0.67 9.64 -7.44
CA PHE A 95 -1.02 10.57 -6.38
C PHE A 95 -0.09 10.33 -5.21
N TYR A 96 0.40 11.36 -4.58
CA TYR A 96 1.21 11.24 -3.38
C TYR A 96 0.95 12.40 -2.43
N THR A 97 1.18 12.15 -1.15
CA THR A 97 1.06 13.17 -0.12
C THR A 97 2.43 13.71 0.25
N GLN A 98 2.52 15.00 0.41
CA GLN A 98 3.67 15.68 0.97
C GLN A 98 3.31 16.29 2.32
N ARG A 99 4.20 16.19 3.29
CA ARG A 99 4.02 16.76 4.62
C ARG A 99 5.01 17.87 4.88
N GLY A 100 4.49 19.08 5.19
CA GLY A 100 5.25 20.15 5.82
C GLY A 100 5.02 20.18 7.34
N SER A 101 5.62 21.16 8.02
CA SER A 101 5.44 21.35 9.47
C SER A 101 4.02 21.76 9.85
N THR A 102 3.28 22.38 8.94
CA THR A 102 1.95 22.96 9.16
C THR A 102 0.92 22.62 8.09
N ALA A 103 1.32 21.96 7.01
CA ALA A 103 0.44 21.65 5.87
C ALA A 103 0.77 20.31 5.25
N GLN A 104 -0.24 19.68 4.68
CA GLN A 104 -0.11 18.51 3.84
C GLN A 104 -0.67 18.84 2.47
N GLU A 105 0.07 18.54 1.43
CA GLU A 105 -0.34 18.72 0.05
C GLU A 105 -0.53 17.37 -0.63
N VAL A 106 -1.54 17.27 -1.49
CA VAL A 106 -1.67 16.16 -2.42
C VAL A 106 -1.24 16.65 -3.80
N GLN A 107 -0.35 15.89 -4.41
CA GLN A 107 0.18 16.19 -5.72
C GLN A 107 0.02 15.01 -6.66
N THR A 108 0.04 15.27 -7.96
CA THR A 108 0.08 14.25 -8.99
C THR A 108 1.34 14.36 -9.81
N VAL A 109 1.86 13.23 -10.22
CA VAL A 109 2.92 13.13 -11.22
C VAL A 109 2.30 12.57 -12.50
N GLY A 110 2.36 13.33 -13.57
CA GLY A 110 1.97 12.84 -14.89
C GLY A 110 3.07 11.96 -15.51
N TYR A 111 2.78 11.29 -16.61
CA TYR A 111 3.79 10.57 -17.41
C TYR A 111 4.92 11.46 -17.94
N ASP A 112 4.61 12.75 -18.12
CA ASP A 112 5.59 13.77 -18.48
C ASP A 112 6.60 14.06 -17.34
N GLY A 113 6.38 13.46 -16.16
CA GLY A 113 7.16 13.69 -14.96
C GLY A 113 6.91 15.05 -14.31
N GLU A 114 5.92 15.81 -14.79
CA GLU A 114 5.55 17.07 -14.16
C GLU A 114 4.73 16.83 -12.90
N VAL A 115 5.08 17.57 -11.87
CA VAL A 115 4.39 17.60 -10.57
C VAL A 115 3.35 18.70 -10.59
N ARG A 116 2.11 18.32 -10.33
CA ARG A 116 0.98 19.26 -10.30
C ARG A 116 0.24 19.12 -8.99
N PRO A 117 0.11 20.20 -8.19
CA PRO A 117 -0.69 20.16 -6.97
C PRO A 117 -2.19 20.09 -7.31
N PHE A 118 -2.94 19.31 -6.53
CA PHE A 118 -4.38 19.41 -6.50
C PHE A 118 -4.80 20.65 -5.71
N ARG A 119 -5.69 21.43 -6.29
CA ARG A 119 -6.19 22.66 -5.67
C ARG A 119 -7.72 22.68 -5.66
N SER A 120 -8.30 23.40 -4.70
CA SER A 120 -9.74 23.69 -4.73
C SER A 120 -10.09 24.61 -5.90
N LYS A 121 -11.38 24.75 -6.18
CA LYS A 121 -11.92 25.71 -7.16
C LYS A 121 -11.43 27.15 -6.88
N ASP A 122 -11.17 27.49 -5.61
CA ASP A 122 -10.64 28.78 -5.17
C ASP A 122 -9.11 28.86 -5.20
N GLY A 123 -8.43 27.85 -5.74
CA GLY A 123 -6.98 27.78 -5.87
C GLY A 123 -6.23 27.43 -4.58
N GLN A 124 -6.94 26.98 -3.54
CA GLN A 124 -6.33 26.56 -2.29
C GLN A 124 -5.76 25.13 -2.43
N SER A 125 -4.59 24.89 -1.85
CA SER A 125 -4.04 23.53 -1.73
C SER A 125 -4.94 22.70 -0.83
N LEU A 126 -5.04 21.40 -1.12
CA LEU A 126 -5.68 20.45 -0.21
C LEU A 126 -4.80 20.35 1.04
N MET A 127 -5.23 21.01 2.09
CA MET A 127 -4.54 20.99 3.39
C MET A 127 -5.14 19.87 4.22
N GLY A 128 -4.38 18.82 4.44
CA GLY A 128 -4.67 17.88 5.50
C GLY A 128 -4.58 18.63 6.82
N TYR A 129 -5.63 18.64 7.59
CA TYR A 129 -5.72 19.45 8.78
C TYR A 129 -4.63 19.13 9.79
N ALA A 130 -3.95 20.17 10.20
CA ALA A 130 -2.85 20.17 11.15
C ALA A 130 -3.34 19.91 12.60
N HIS A 131 -3.95 18.80 12.86
CA HIS A 131 -4.08 18.30 14.23
C HIS A 131 -2.85 17.49 14.68
N GLY A 132 -1.67 17.80 14.12
CA GLY A 132 -0.42 17.14 14.48
C GLY A 132 -0.31 15.69 14.03
N MET A 133 -1.28 15.16 13.28
CA MET A 133 -1.42 13.74 12.96
C MET A 133 -1.50 13.47 11.44
N ALA A 134 -0.82 14.24 10.64
CA ALA A 134 -0.74 14.05 9.18
C ALA A 134 -0.23 12.66 8.72
N GLN A 135 0.24 11.84 9.64
CA GLN A 135 0.59 10.44 9.38
C GLN A 135 -0.61 9.54 9.08
N TYR A 136 -1.83 10.01 9.29
CA TYR A 136 -3.05 9.21 9.11
C TYR A 136 -3.81 9.49 7.81
N VAL A 137 -3.34 10.40 6.99
CA VAL A 137 -3.94 10.62 5.67
C VAL A 137 -3.70 9.42 4.78
N GLN A 138 -4.77 8.88 4.22
CA GLN A 138 -4.74 7.74 3.31
C GLN A 138 -5.22 8.15 1.93
N LEU A 139 -4.63 7.54 0.90
CA LEU A 139 -5.08 7.64 -0.48
C LEU A 139 -5.76 6.33 -0.87
N ILE A 140 -7.03 6.41 -1.29
CA ILE A 140 -7.85 5.24 -1.57
C ILE A 140 -8.36 5.35 -3.00
N PRO A 141 -7.99 4.44 -3.92
CA PRO A 141 -8.54 4.43 -5.27
C PRO A 141 -10.06 4.29 -5.24
N TYR A 142 -10.78 5.07 -6.02
CA TYR A 142 -12.24 5.06 -6.08
C TYR A 142 -12.76 5.24 -7.50
N GLY A 143 -13.61 4.33 -7.97
CA GLY A 143 -14.11 4.28 -9.33
C GLY A 143 -15.20 5.29 -9.70
N THR A 144 -15.63 6.17 -8.76
CA THR A 144 -16.68 7.14 -9.04
C THR A 144 -16.52 8.38 -8.19
N VAL A 145 -15.70 9.32 -8.65
CA VAL A 145 -15.63 10.68 -8.08
C VAL A 145 -16.48 11.60 -8.94
N GLU A 146 -17.42 12.29 -8.31
CA GLU A 146 -18.25 13.31 -8.96
C GLU A 146 -17.57 14.66 -8.85
N TYR A 147 -17.47 15.40 -9.95
CA TYR A 147 -16.82 16.71 -9.99
C TYR A 147 -17.47 17.63 -11.03
N GLU A 148 -17.39 18.93 -10.84
CA GLU A 148 -17.91 19.93 -11.78
C GLU A 148 -16.78 20.45 -12.67
N ARG A 149 -17.06 20.53 -13.98
CA ARG A 149 -16.18 21.15 -14.97
C ARG A 149 -17.00 21.95 -15.96
N GLY A 150 -16.73 23.26 -16.06
CA GLY A 150 -17.43 24.15 -16.99
C GLY A 150 -18.93 24.32 -16.70
N GLY A 151 -19.38 24.04 -15.47
CA GLY A 151 -20.79 24.09 -15.07
C GLY A 151 -21.58 22.81 -15.35
N GLU A 152 -20.92 21.75 -15.78
CA GLU A 152 -21.49 20.41 -15.94
C GLU A 152 -20.90 19.45 -14.92
N THR A 153 -21.73 18.51 -14.44
CA THR A 153 -21.33 17.49 -13.48
C THR A 153 -20.82 16.25 -14.21
N TYR A 154 -19.63 15.82 -13.88
CA TYR A 154 -18.97 14.62 -14.42
C TYR A 154 -18.79 13.59 -13.32
N ARG A 155 -18.81 12.31 -13.69
CA ARG A 155 -18.43 11.18 -12.86
C ARG A 155 -17.27 10.46 -13.51
N GLY A 156 -16.24 10.16 -12.73
CA GLY A 156 -15.07 9.46 -13.24
C GLY A 156 -14.24 8.84 -12.15
N ASP A 157 -13.27 8.11 -12.59
CA ASP A 157 -12.30 7.47 -11.73
C ASP A 157 -11.46 8.50 -10.98
N GLY A 158 -11.02 8.15 -9.78
CA GLY A 158 -10.21 9.03 -8.96
C GLY A 158 -9.70 8.39 -7.69
N VAL A 159 -9.35 9.22 -6.75
CA VAL A 159 -8.81 8.83 -5.45
C VAL A 159 -9.57 9.56 -4.35
N ILE A 160 -9.94 8.84 -3.31
CA ILE A 160 -10.40 9.45 -2.06
C ILE A 160 -9.18 9.74 -1.19
N VAL A 161 -9.04 10.97 -0.75
CA VAL A 161 -8.15 11.35 0.35
C VAL A 161 -8.96 11.23 1.65
N TRP A 162 -8.52 10.35 2.52
CA TRP A 162 -9.10 10.15 3.84
C TRP A 162 -8.23 10.84 4.89
N ASP A 163 -8.82 11.77 5.62
CA ASP A 163 -8.17 12.48 6.71
C ASP A 163 -9.10 12.47 7.94
N GLN A 164 -8.93 11.48 8.83
CA GLN A 164 -9.67 11.36 10.08
C GLN A 164 -11.21 11.50 9.94
N GLY A 165 -11.77 10.87 8.91
CA GLY A 165 -13.20 10.95 8.61
C GLY A 165 -13.59 12.10 7.68
N GLN A 166 -12.68 13.01 7.37
CA GLN A 166 -12.86 13.97 6.29
C GLN A 166 -12.47 13.31 4.97
N MET A 167 -13.33 13.37 3.99
CA MET A 167 -13.09 12.76 2.68
C MET A 167 -13.11 13.80 1.58
N TYR A 168 -12.10 13.71 0.72
CA TYR A 168 -11.99 14.53 -0.48
C TYR A 168 -11.82 13.63 -1.69
N GLY A 169 -12.55 13.93 -2.75
CA GLY A 169 -12.42 13.24 -4.02
C GLY A 169 -11.43 13.94 -4.94
N LEU A 170 -10.48 13.20 -5.49
CA LEU A 170 -9.53 13.68 -6.49
C LEU A 170 -9.85 12.98 -7.80
N PRO A 171 -10.49 13.65 -8.78
CA PRO A 171 -10.79 13.03 -10.07
C PRO A 171 -9.49 12.76 -10.85
N GLU A 172 -9.46 11.67 -11.60
CA GLU A 172 -8.33 11.35 -12.48
C GLU A 172 -8.10 12.43 -13.53
N SER A 173 -9.19 12.96 -14.09
CA SER A 173 -9.15 14.07 -15.03
C SER A 173 -9.40 15.39 -14.30
N GLY A 174 -8.40 16.26 -14.25
CA GLY A 174 -8.55 17.57 -13.63
C GLY A 174 -7.45 17.86 -12.59
N SER A 175 -7.52 19.02 -11.96
CA SER A 175 -6.56 19.48 -10.95
C SER A 175 -7.27 20.00 -9.69
N GLU A 176 -8.59 19.88 -9.64
CA GLU A 176 -9.41 20.38 -8.53
C GLU A 176 -9.93 19.21 -7.70
N TRP A 177 -9.87 19.36 -6.39
CA TRP A 177 -10.47 18.41 -5.47
C TRP A 177 -11.91 18.82 -5.09
N VAL A 178 -12.73 17.84 -4.72
CA VAL A 178 -14.10 18.03 -4.26
C VAL A 178 -14.27 17.46 -2.85
N SER A 179 -15.03 18.13 -2.00
CA SER A 179 -15.36 17.58 -0.68
C SER A 179 -16.48 16.54 -0.83
N LEU A 180 -16.31 15.38 -0.21
CA LEU A 180 -17.31 14.32 -0.16
C LEU A 180 -18.10 14.27 1.15
N ASN A 181 -17.75 15.10 2.13
CA ASN A 181 -18.41 15.08 3.45
C ASN A 181 -19.89 15.45 3.41
N GLY A 182 -20.28 16.37 2.50
CA GLY A 182 -21.67 16.75 2.33
C GLY A 182 -22.55 15.68 1.67
N GLU A 183 -21.95 14.63 1.13
CA GLU A 183 -22.58 13.52 0.45
C GLU A 183 -22.62 12.24 1.29
N ALA A 184 -22.26 12.31 2.57
CA ALA A 184 -22.36 11.18 3.47
C ALA A 184 -23.80 10.65 3.47
N TYR A 185 -23.96 9.36 3.27
CA TYR A 185 -25.28 8.73 3.19
C TYR A 185 -26.09 8.96 4.47
N ILE A 186 -27.33 9.38 4.31
CA ILE A 186 -28.28 9.57 5.40
C ILE A 186 -29.16 8.29 5.49
N PRO A 187 -28.92 7.43 6.47
CA PRO A 187 -29.64 6.17 6.58
C PRO A 187 -31.10 6.38 6.94
N LEU A 188 -31.97 5.54 6.43
CA LEU A 188 -33.33 5.37 6.90
C LEU A 188 -33.30 4.45 8.13
N VAL A 189 -33.01 5.06 9.30
CA VAL A 189 -32.79 4.29 10.54
C VAL A 189 -34.06 3.62 11.07
N ALA A 190 -35.23 4.14 10.68
CA ALA A 190 -36.48 3.51 11.01
C ALA A 190 -37.57 3.85 9.98
N ALA A 191 -38.45 2.91 9.75
CA ALA A 191 -39.63 3.06 8.90
C ALA A 191 -40.88 2.48 9.59
N GLU A 192 -42.05 2.78 9.02
CA GLU A 192 -43.34 2.31 9.51
C GLU A 192 -43.67 2.69 10.97
N GLY A 193 -43.01 3.72 11.47
CA GLY A 193 -43.31 4.31 12.76
C GLY A 193 -44.74 4.81 12.80
N LYS A 194 -45.36 4.70 13.95
CA LYS A 194 -46.71 5.22 14.19
C LYS A 194 -46.64 6.39 15.13
N GLY A 195 -47.26 7.48 14.74
CA GLY A 195 -47.47 8.57 15.66
C GLY A 195 -48.53 8.21 16.73
N VAL A 196 -48.66 9.03 17.71
CA VAL A 196 -49.62 8.90 18.80
C VAL A 196 -50.47 10.16 18.89
N SER A 197 -51.67 10.03 19.41
CA SER A 197 -52.49 11.20 19.78
C SER A 197 -51.88 11.88 21.00
N ASN A 198 -51.99 13.21 21.08
CA ASN A 198 -51.50 13.97 22.23
C ASN A 198 -52.13 13.55 23.55
N SER A 199 -53.36 13.00 23.53
CA SER A 199 -54.03 12.43 24.70
C SER A 199 -53.31 11.17 25.24
N ASP A 200 -52.58 10.48 24.40
CA ASP A 200 -51.85 9.25 24.76
C ASP A 200 -50.34 9.51 25.05
N ALA A 201 -49.90 10.74 24.89
CA ALA A 201 -48.48 11.16 25.04
C ALA A 201 -47.91 10.90 26.45
N ASP A 202 -48.74 10.85 27.47
CA ASP A 202 -48.34 10.52 28.84
C ASP A 202 -47.92 9.05 29.02
N HIS A 203 -48.25 8.19 28.07
CA HIS A 203 -48.01 6.76 28.13
C HIS A 203 -46.93 6.25 27.16
N LEU A 204 -46.61 7.01 26.12
CA LEU A 204 -45.64 6.64 25.10
C LEU A 204 -44.54 7.72 25.01
N THR A 205 -43.34 7.38 25.49
CA THR A 205 -42.18 8.30 25.51
C THR A 205 -41.11 7.88 24.53
N THR A 206 -41.36 6.85 23.71
CA THR A 206 -40.34 6.22 22.83
C THR A 206 -40.89 5.99 21.43
N PHE A 207 -39.99 5.92 20.46
CA PHE A 207 -40.31 5.55 19.09
C PHE A 207 -40.97 4.16 19.02
N SER A 208 -41.98 4.05 18.16
CA SER A 208 -42.65 2.78 17.82
C SER A 208 -42.58 2.55 16.32
N GLY A 209 -41.71 1.68 15.87
CA GLY A 209 -41.49 1.35 14.47
C GLY A 209 -40.39 0.31 14.31
N THR A 210 -40.08 -0.06 13.07
CA THR A 210 -39.05 -1.02 12.73
C THR A 210 -37.74 -0.29 12.40
N MET A 211 -36.63 -0.74 12.98
CA MET A 211 -35.29 -0.23 12.62
C MET A 211 -34.83 -0.94 11.37
N ASN A 212 -34.52 -0.20 10.31
CA ASN A 212 -34.12 -0.74 9.01
C ASN A 212 -32.63 -0.62 8.75
N GLU A 213 -32.09 0.58 8.79
CA GLU A 213 -30.67 0.85 8.51
C GLU A 213 -29.95 1.36 9.76
N PRO A 214 -28.74 0.86 10.05
CA PRO A 214 -27.92 1.37 11.14
C PRO A 214 -27.46 2.79 10.88
N ILE A 215 -27.14 3.50 11.94
CA ILE A 215 -26.56 4.85 11.83
C ILE A 215 -25.25 4.83 11.06
N ASN A 216 -25.03 5.89 10.27
CA ASN A 216 -23.78 6.10 9.57
C ASN A 216 -22.73 6.73 10.51
N LEU A 217 -21.61 6.08 10.71
CA LEU A 217 -20.53 6.60 11.56
C LEU A 217 -19.84 7.86 11.00
N LEU A 218 -19.99 8.16 9.70
CA LEU A 218 -19.47 9.39 9.08
C LEU A 218 -20.41 10.58 9.23
N SER A 219 -21.69 10.33 9.54
CA SER A 219 -22.70 11.36 9.58
C SER A 219 -23.60 11.19 10.80
N ARG A 220 -23.98 12.29 11.41
CA ARG A 220 -24.95 12.30 12.50
C ARG A 220 -26.38 12.48 12.02
N TRP A 221 -26.56 12.56 10.70
CA TRP A 221 -27.86 12.68 10.07
C TRP A 221 -28.54 11.34 9.94
N PHE A 222 -29.84 11.30 10.18
CA PHE A 222 -30.68 10.14 9.99
C PHE A 222 -32.05 10.56 9.43
N ARG A 223 -32.73 9.61 8.82
CA ARG A 223 -34.10 9.74 8.37
C ARG A 223 -34.97 8.72 9.10
N VAL A 224 -36.22 9.09 9.33
CA VAL A 224 -37.24 8.21 9.85
C VAL A 224 -38.53 8.43 9.08
N GLN A 225 -39.23 7.34 8.77
CA GLN A 225 -40.52 7.39 8.07
C GLN A 225 -41.65 6.97 9.00
N PHE A 226 -42.77 7.61 8.85
CA PHE A 226 -43.98 7.32 9.60
C PHE A 226 -45.14 7.07 8.66
N THR A 227 -45.96 6.09 9.02
CA THR A 227 -47.28 5.90 8.44
C THR A 227 -48.29 6.55 9.37
N THR A 228 -48.83 7.71 8.99
CA THR A 228 -49.70 8.46 9.83
C THR A 228 -51.08 7.82 9.92
N GLY A 229 -51.61 7.72 11.14
CA GLY A 229 -52.99 7.30 11.42
C GLY A 229 -53.97 8.44 11.57
N ASP A 230 -55.25 8.13 11.68
CA ASP A 230 -56.28 9.09 12.05
C ASP A 230 -56.04 9.60 13.51
N GLU A 231 -56.27 10.89 13.74
CA GLU A 231 -56.11 11.49 15.06
C GLU A 231 -54.69 11.42 15.68
N VAL A 232 -53.67 11.38 14.84
CA VAL A 232 -52.28 11.33 15.27
C VAL A 232 -51.63 12.68 15.02
N ASP A 233 -51.04 13.27 16.04
CA ASP A 233 -50.37 14.58 15.99
C ASP A 233 -48.98 14.62 16.58
N LEU A 234 -48.52 13.54 17.23
CA LEU A 234 -47.21 13.41 17.90
C LEU A 234 -46.42 12.22 17.36
N PHE A 235 -45.17 12.49 16.99
CA PHE A 235 -44.27 11.49 16.38
C PHE A 235 -42.96 11.46 17.12
N TYR A 236 -42.69 10.40 17.89
CA TYR A 236 -41.41 10.16 18.55
C TYR A 236 -40.39 9.71 17.55
N LEU A 237 -39.20 10.30 17.59
CA LEU A 237 -38.07 9.92 16.78
C LEU A 237 -37.27 8.78 17.46
N PRO A 238 -36.50 7.99 16.71
CA PRO A 238 -35.70 6.90 17.27
C PRO A 238 -34.65 7.38 18.29
N TYR A 239 -34.20 8.60 18.13
CA TYR A 239 -33.15 9.17 18.96
C TYR A 239 -33.58 10.53 19.60
N PRO A 240 -33.36 10.70 20.89
CA PRO A 240 -33.43 11.98 21.56
C PRO A 240 -32.13 12.78 21.36
N ASN A 241 -32.08 13.99 21.90
CA ASN A 241 -30.91 14.89 21.86
C ASN A 241 -30.48 15.23 20.42
N LEU A 242 -31.37 15.83 19.67
CA LEU A 242 -31.09 16.35 18.33
C LEU A 242 -30.19 17.58 18.39
N SER A 243 -29.41 17.79 17.35
CA SER A 243 -28.56 18.98 17.19
C SER A 243 -29.37 20.26 17.21
N THR A 244 -28.94 21.23 17.99
CA THR A 244 -29.50 22.60 17.97
C THR A 244 -28.88 23.51 16.92
N ARG A 245 -27.81 22.99 16.24
CA ARG A 245 -27.03 23.71 15.24
C ARG A 245 -27.35 23.32 13.81
N SER A 246 -28.34 22.48 13.61
CA SER A 246 -28.81 22.03 12.31
C SER A 246 -30.31 22.19 12.15
N ASP A 247 -30.74 22.28 10.91
CA ASP A 247 -32.15 22.31 10.55
C ASP A 247 -32.76 20.92 10.73
N VAL A 248 -34.05 20.84 11.04
CA VAL A 248 -34.82 19.60 10.98
C VAL A 248 -35.75 19.70 9.77
N LYS A 249 -35.72 18.71 8.90
CA LYS A 249 -36.53 18.65 7.69
C LYS A 249 -37.68 17.69 7.89
N VAL A 250 -38.85 18.11 7.50
CA VAL A 250 -40.10 17.34 7.60
C VAL A 250 -40.75 17.30 6.23
N SER A 251 -40.77 16.12 5.60
CA SER A 251 -41.41 15.93 4.30
C SER A 251 -42.78 15.26 4.48
N ILE A 252 -43.82 15.88 3.93
CA ILE A 252 -45.19 15.38 4.02
C ILE A 252 -45.68 15.06 2.62
N THR A 253 -46.11 13.80 2.42
CA THR A 253 -46.75 13.35 1.18
C THR A 253 -48.26 13.48 1.34
N TYR A 254 -48.84 14.36 0.57
CA TYR A 254 -50.28 14.62 0.58
C TYR A 254 -51.07 13.62 -0.30
N ARG A 255 -52.39 13.59 -0.10
CA ARG A 255 -53.32 12.74 -0.87
C ARG A 255 -53.20 12.91 -2.40
N THR A 256 -52.75 14.06 -2.85
CA THR A 256 -52.51 14.35 -4.28
C THR A 256 -51.29 13.65 -4.85
N GLY A 257 -50.51 13.00 -4.00
CA GLY A 257 -49.20 12.42 -4.34
C GLY A 257 -48.05 13.46 -4.36
N ASN A 258 -48.34 14.71 -4.06
CA ASN A 258 -47.30 15.75 -3.96
C ASN A 258 -46.63 15.66 -2.58
N THR A 259 -45.28 15.69 -2.57
CA THR A 259 -44.47 15.75 -1.36
C THR A 259 -43.99 17.21 -1.19
N GLU A 260 -44.18 17.77 -0.02
CA GLU A 260 -43.68 19.08 0.36
C GLU A 260 -42.71 18.95 1.54
N GLU A 261 -41.57 19.64 1.45
CA GLU A 261 -40.54 19.66 2.50
C GLU A 261 -40.70 20.97 3.30
N TYR A 262 -40.77 20.85 4.63
CA TYR A 262 -40.79 21.95 5.58
C TYR A 262 -39.50 21.87 6.41
N VAL A 263 -38.83 23.03 6.50
CA VAL A 263 -37.58 23.16 7.25
C VAL A 263 -37.84 23.92 8.55
N ILE A 264 -37.53 23.25 9.67
CA ILE A 264 -37.47 23.91 10.99
C ILE A 264 -36.03 24.39 11.17
N PRO A 265 -35.76 25.70 11.08
CA PRO A 265 -34.42 26.24 11.11
C PRO A 265 -33.68 25.95 12.42
N MET A 266 -32.34 25.92 12.36
CA MET A 266 -31.52 25.90 13.57
C MET A 266 -31.90 27.07 14.51
N GLY A 267 -31.95 26.78 15.81
CA GLY A 267 -32.34 27.76 16.83
C GLY A 267 -33.84 28.07 16.88
N SER A 268 -34.66 27.41 16.05
CA SER A 268 -36.14 27.45 16.14
C SER A 268 -36.66 26.05 16.50
N ASP A 269 -37.78 26.05 17.22
CA ASP A 269 -38.50 24.82 17.59
C ASP A 269 -39.78 24.65 16.79
N LYS A 270 -40.07 25.52 15.82
CA LYS A 270 -41.28 25.43 15.03
C LYS A 270 -41.16 26.04 13.63
N VAL A 271 -42.03 25.56 12.73
CA VAL A 271 -42.29 26.15 11.41
C VAL A 271 -43.78 26.19 11.15
N LYS A 272 -44.26 27.25 10.48
CA LYS A 272 -45.67 27.39 10.09
C LYS A 272 -45.90 26.79 8.71
N VAL A 273 -46.95 26.00 8.58
CA VAL A 273 -47.29 25.25 7.36
C VAL A 273 -48.54 25.87 6.74
N ASN A 274 -48.42 26.46 5.56
CA ASN A 274 -49.53 26.95 4.73
C ASN A 274 -50.56 27.80 5.48
N ASP A 275 -50.15 28.58 6.48
CA ASP A 275 -50.97 29.39 7.38
C ASP A 275 -52.05 28.63 8.15
N ARG A 276 -51.96 27.29 8.21
CA ARG A 276 -53.00 26.44 8.81
C ARG A 276 -52.59 25.81 10.12
N PHE A 277 -51.32 25.33 10.22
CA PHE A 277 -50.82 24.69 11.41
C PHE A 277 -49.31 24.90 11.56
N TYR A 278 -48.76 24.52 12.69
CA TYR A 278 -47.36 24.55 13.02
C TYR A 278 -46.82 23.14 13.17
N ILE A 279 -45.58 22.91 12.76
CA ILE A 279 -44.78 21.74 13.09
C ILE A 279 -43.81 22.17 14.18
N TYR A 280 -43.88 21.52 15.32
CA TYR A 280 -42.96 21.69 16.44
C TYR A 280 -41.98 20.54 16.52
N VAL A 281 -40.75 20.83 16.94
CA VAL A 281 -39.73 19.83 17.28
C VAL A 281 -39.31 20.04 18.73
N ASP A 282 -39.34 18.99 19.52
CA ASP A 282 -38.63 18.94 20.80
C ASP A 282 -37.29 18.21 20.57
N ARG A 283 -36.21 18.99 20.51
CA ARG A 283 -34.90 18.45 20.19
C ARG A 283 -34.30 17.66 21.34
N GLU A 284 -34.62 17.96 22.59
CA GLU A 284 -34.13 17.24 23.76
C GLU A 284 -34.77 15.88 23.88
N LYS A 285 -36.10 15.81 23.75
CA LYS A 285 -36.87 14.57 23.87
C LYS A 285 -36.92 13.76 22.56
N GLY A 286 -36.64 14.39 21.41
CA GLY A 286 -36.65 13.72 20.09
C GLY A 286 -38.07 13.43 19.62
N PHE A 287 -38.93 14.41 19.47
CA PHE A 287 -40.24 14.24 18.86
C PHE A 287 -40.65 15.41 17.99
N ILE A 288 -41.58 15.17 17.10
CA ILE A 288 -42.26 16.16 16.28
C ILE A 288 -43.73 16.17 16.63
N ARG A 289 -44.32 17.35 16.72
CA ARG A 289 -45.74 17.52 16.95
C ARG A 289 -46.37 18.51 15.96
N PHE A 290 -47.56 18.18 15.53
CA PHE A 290 -48.42 19.06 14.72
C PHE A 290 -49.47 19.74 15.57
N ASP A 291 -49.66 21.03 15.41
CA ASP A 291 -50.63 21.81 16.18
C ASP A 291 -51.21 22.95 15.33
N GLN A 292 -52.48 23.25 15.56
CA GLN A 292 -53.15 24.43 14.96
C GLN A 292 -52.86 25.72 15.70
N SER A 293 -52.31 25.68 16.91
CA SER A 293 -52.00 26.82 17.75
C SER A 293 -50.56 27.28 17.58
N ASP A 294 -50.27 28.55 17.93
CA ASP A 294 -48.92 29.11 17.97
C ASP A 294 -48.15 28.74 19.27
N THR A 295 -48.79 28.02 20.16
CA THR A 295 -48.22 27.56 21.44
C THR A 295 -48.08 26.05 21.46
N GLN A 296 -47.02 25.54 22.08
CA GLN A 296 -46.82 24.08 22.24
C GLN A 296 -47.81 23.44 23.25
N GLU A 297 -48.63 24.25 23.88
CA GLU A 297 -49.60 23.81 24.88
C GLU A 297 -50.99 23.58 24.23
N GLY A 298 -51.49 22.36 24.30
CA GLY A 298 -52.82 22.00 23.86
C GLY A 298 -52.93 21.65 22.38
N GLY A 299 -52.38 20.52 21.98
CA GLY A 299 -52.43 20.00 20.61
C GLY A 299 -53.90 19.88 20.12
N SER A 300 -54.09 20.36 18.91
CA SER A 300 -55.27 20.05 18.11
C SER A 300 -54.84 19.15 16.97
N TYR A 301 -55.62 18.11 16.74
CA TYR A 301 -55.43 17.19 15.64
C TYR A 301 -55.34 17.92 14.29
N VAL A 302 -54.28 17.60 13.50
CA VAL A 302 -54.08 18.08 12.15
C VAL A 302 -54.19 16.92 11.19
N PRO A 303 -55.16 16.90 10.27
CA PRO A 303 -55.34 15.80 9.36
C PRO A 303 -54.20 15.78 8.31
N ILE A 304 -53.26 14.88 8.50
CA ILE A 304 -52.36 14.42 7.45
C ILE A 304 -53.03 13.21 6.80
N TYR A 305 -52.96 13.09 5.49
CA TYR A 305 -53.64 12.00 4.79
C TYR A 305 -53.18 10.64 5.25
N THR A 306 -54.14 9.82 5.72
CA THR A 306 -53.88 8.53 6.37
C THR A 306 -54.01 7.31 5.44
N GLY A 307 -54.09 7.50 4.14
CA GLY A 307 -54.32 6.41 3.18
C GLY A 307 -53.08 5.88 2.50
N GLN A 308 -51.90 6.33 2.87
CA GLN A 308 -50.62 5.93 2.31
C GLN A 308 -49.65 5.52 3.43
N THR A 309 -48.79 4.53 3.13
CA THR A 309 -47.65 4.22 3.97
C THR A 309 -46.53 5.24 3.75
N ASP A 310 -45.73 5.47 4.77
CA ASP A 310 -44.55 6.33 4.72
C ASP A 310 -44.83 7.76 4.23
N ASN A 311 -45.94 8.31 4.63
CA ASN A 311 -46.40 9.62 4.17
C ASN A 311 -45.85 10.81 4.97
N LEU A 312 -45.07 10.57 6.01
CA LEU A 312 -44.30 11.53 6.76
C LEU A 312 -42.86 11.07 6.91
N GLU A 313 -41.92 11.85 6.43
CA GLU A 313 -40.47 11.59 6.62
C GLU A 313 -39.85 12.76 7.41
N VAL A 314 -39.03 12.39 8.40
CA VAL A 314 -38.28 13.38 9.20
C VAL A 314 -36.80 13.11 9.04
N THR A 315 -36.05 14.15 8.69
CA THR A 315 -34.57 14.11 8.61
C THR A 315 -34.01 15.04 9.68
N ALA A 316 -33.18 14.49 10.56
CA ALA A 316 -32.61 15.25 11.67
C ALA A 316 -31.14 14.83 11.93
N GLU A 317 -30.43 15.67 12.64
CA GLU A 317 -29.06 15.44 13.06
C GLU A 317 -28.97 15.23 14.57
N LEU A 318 -28.18 14.23 15.00
CA LEU A 318 -27.86 14.01 16.41
C LEU A 318 -26.90 15.09 16.94
N ALA A 319 -26.99 15.39 18.24
CA ALA A 319 -26.07 16.29 18.90
C ALA A 319 -24.60 15.74 18.91
N ASP A 320 -23.64 16.61 19.23
CA ASP A 320 -22.19 16.35 19.10
C ASP A 320 -21.64 15.18 19.95
N ASN A 321 -22.43 14.62 20.84
CA ASN A 321 -22.03 13.55 21.75
C ASN A 321 -22.20 12.12 21.20
N HIS A 322 -22.41 11.97 19.90
CA HIS A 322 -22.41 10.64 19.30
C HIS A 322 -21.01 10.02 19.36
N THR A 323 -20.83 9.10 20.32
CA THR A 323 -19.52 8.63 20.77
C THR A 323 -18.85 7.62 19.84
N ASN A 324 -19.60 7.00 18.90
CA ASN A 324 -19.09 5.87 18.12
C ASN A 324 -18.30 6.26 16.86
N SER A 325 -18.25 7.52 16.49
CA SER A 325 -17.50 7.99 15.30
C SER A 325 -15.99 7.65 15.37
N HIS A 326 -15.41 7.48 16.56
CA HIS A 326 -14.02 7.07 16.76
C HIS A 326 -13.72 5.70 16.17
N MET A 327 -14.71 4.84 16.01
CA MET A 327 -14.56 3.53 15.39
C MET A 327 -14.01 3.65 13.96
N ILE A 328 -14.41 4.66 13.22
CA ILE A 328 -14.01 4.83 11.82
C ILE A 328 -13.05 6.01 11.59
N THR A 329 -13.21 7.12 12.30
CA THR A 329 -12.42 8.34 12.02
C THR A 329 -10.93 8.17 12.28
N ARG A 330 -10.55 7.22 13.15
CA ARG A 330 -9.16 6.93 13.52
C ARG A 330 -8.56 5.71 12.82
N MET A 331 -9.25 5.16 11.82
CA MET A 331 -8.69 4.09 10.99
C MET A 331 -7.60 4.63 10.06
N THR A 332 -6.54 3.83 9.84
CA THR A 332 -5.36 4.24 9.08
C THR A 332 -5.05 3.33 7.89
N THR A 333 -5.73 2.22 7.75
CA THR A 333 -5.53 1.27 6.66
C THR A 333 -6.85 0.94 6.00
N PHE A 334 -6.89 1.01 4.67
CA PHE A 334 -8.09 0.78 3.87
C PHE A 334 -7.83 -0.20 2.74
N ARG A 335 -8.81 -1.07 2.46
CA ARG A 335 -8.74 -2.03 1.35
C ARG A 335 -10.12 -2.32 0.79
N TRP A 336 -10.25 -2.28 -0.54
CA TRP A 336 -11.46 -2.76 -1.22
C TRP A 336 -11.50 -4.28 -1.21
N PHE A 337 -12.62 -4.83 -0.74
CA PHE A 337 -12.82 -6.28 -0.67
C PHE A 337 -14.32 -6.62 -0.62
N GLY A 338 -14.70 -7.87 -0.88
CA GLY A 338 -16.03 -8.40 -0.68
C GLY A 338 -16.91 -8.38 -1.92
N GLY A 339 -16.31 -8.45 -3.11
CA GLY A 339 -17.05 -8.72 -4.35
C GLY A 339 -17.11 -10.22 -4.65
N ASP A 340 -18.25 -10.67 -5.14
CA ASP A 340 -18.42 -12.03 -5.68
C ASP A 340 -18.09 -12.03 -7.18
N ARG A 341 -17.23 -12.96 -7.61
CA ARG A 341 -16.93 -13.17 -9.03
C ARG A 341 -18.02 -13.92 -9.78
N SER A 342 -18.91 -14.63 -9.08
CA SER A 342 -19.88 -15.52 -9.71
C SER A 342 -21.16 -14.85 -10.19
N GLY A 343 -21.39 -13.57 -9.92
CA GLY A 343 -22.30 -12.80 -10.75
C GLY A 343 -23.48 -12.10 -10.13
N LEU A 344 -23.94 -12.36 -8.92
CA LEU A 344 -25.11 -11.67 -8.37
C LEU A 344 -24.75 -10.47 -7.47
N ASN A 345 -23.62 -10.51 -6.76
CA ASN A 345 -23.14 -9.43 -5.89
C ASN A 345 -21.68 -9.05 -6.25
N ARG A 346 -21.46 -8.48 -7.41
CA ARG A 346 -20.13 -8.06 -7.89
C ARG A 346 -19.57 -6.83 -7.20
N GLY A 347 -20.32 -6.25 -6.30
CA GLY A 347 -19.88 -5.05 -5.59
C GLY A 347 -18.79 -5.35 -4.57
N THR A 348 -18.03 -4.29 -4.25
CA THR A 348 -17.01 -4.32 -3.23
C THR A 348 -17.38 -3.39 -2.07
N ARG A 349 -16.81 -3.68 -0.90
CA ARG A 349 -16.87 -2.81 0.26
C ARG A 349 -15.49 -2.29 0.59
N LEU A 350 -15.43 -1.08 1.10
CA LEU A 350 -14.20 -0.53 1.63
C LEU A 350 -14.03 -1.03 3.08
N PHE A 351 -13.01 -1.84 3.32
CA PHE A 351 -12.62 -2.27 4.65
C PHE A 351 -11.63 -1.28 5.25
N ALA A 352 -11.75 -1.04 6.55
CA ALA A 352 -10.87 -0.19 7.33
C ALA A 352 -10.35 -0.94 8.56
N ALA A 353 -9.10 -0.66 8.95
CA ALA A 353 -8.45 -1.26 10.10
C ALA A 353 -7.34 -0.34 10.66
N ALA A 354 -6.58 -0.87 11.60
CA ALA A 354 -5.49 -0.17 12.27
C ALA A 354 -5.96 1.13 12.93
N ASN A 355 -6.95 1.01 13.81
CA ASN A 355 -7.46 2.14 14.56
C ASN A 355 -6.44 2.61 15.59
N THR A 356 -6.19 3.91 15.66
CA THR A 356 -5.28 4.52 16.64
C THR A 356 -5.91 4.65 18.02
N ASP A 357 -7.22 4.42 18.16
CA ASP A 357 -7.88 4.33 19.45
C ASP A 357 -7.67 2.93 20.04
N PRO A 358 -7.09 2.78 21.24
CA PRO A 358 -6.84 1.48 21.86
C PRO A 358 -8.10 0.62 22.01
N ASP A 359 -9.27 1.22 22.22
CA ASP A 359 -10.52 0.50 22.41
C ASP A 359 -11.01 -0.20 21.13
N TYR A 360 -10.54 0.26 19.96
CA TYR A 360 -10.87 -0.24 18.65
C TYR A 360 -9.66 -0.75 17.85
N SER A 361 -8.48 -0.85 18.48
CA SER A 361 -7.23 -1.23 17.81
C SER A 361 -7.27 -2.62 17.17
N ASN A 362 -8.07 -3.53 17.70
CA ASN A 362 -8.28 -4.87 17.16
C ASN A 362 -9.55 -5.00 16.30
N CYS A 363 -10.16 -3.88 15.90
CA CYS A 363 -11.36 -3.88 15.07
C CYS A 363 -11.04 -3.74 13.59
N ILE A 364 -11.82 -4.41 12.75
CA ILE A 364 -12.00 -4.08 11.35
C ILE A 364 -13.43 -3.61 11.14
N MET A 365 -13.62 -2.71 10.18
CA MET A 365 -14.92 -2.21 9.77
C MET A 365 -15.06 -2.28 8.26
N TRP A 366 -16.30 -2.27 7.77
CA TRP A 366 -16.55 -2.23 6.33
C TRP A 366 -17.74 -1.33 5.98
N SER A 367 -17.61 -0.65 4.85
CA SER A 367 -18.65 0.21 4.30
C SER A 367 -19.84 -0.62 3.77
N ALA A 368 -20.93 0.03 3.45
CA ALA A 368 -21.97 -0.54 2.64
C ALA A 368 -21.45 -0.91 1.24
N LEU A 369 -22.22 -1.74 0.53
CA LEU A 369 -21.87 -2.24 -0.80
C LEU A 369 -21.72 -1.08 -1.79
N ASN A 370 -20.56 -0.98 -2.44
CA ASN A 370 -20.22 0.07 -3.41
C ASN A 370 -20.38 1.51 -2.91
N ASN A 371 -20.54 1.71 -1.60
CA ASN A 371 -20.74 3.03 -1.02
C ASN A 371 -19.75 3.34 0.11
N PRO A 372 -18.63 4.01 -0.18
CA PRO A 372 -17.65 4.40 0.83
C PRO A 372 -18.12 5.55 1.72
N LEU A 373 -19.27 6.15 1.43
CA LEU A 373 -19.89 7.23 2.20
C LEU A 373 -20.86 6.73 3.26
N TYR A 374 -21.06 5.43 3.35
CA TYR A 374 -21.90 4.78 4.35
C TYR A 374 -21.15 3.70 5.12
N TRP A 375 -20.92 3.94 6.41
CA TRP A 375 -20.29 3.05 7.37
C TRP A 375 -21.29 2.71 8.48
N PRO A 376 -22.09 1.65 8.30
CA PRO A 376 -23.05 1.22 9.32
C PRO A 376 -22.34 0.90 10.63
N GLU A 377 -22.87 1.36 11.77
CA GLU A 377 -22.24 1.18 13.09
C GLU A 377 -22.10 -0.29 13.52
N ASN A 378 -22.88 -1.18 12.95
CA ASN A 378 -22.82 -2.62 13.22
C ASN A 378 -21.98 -3.41 12.22
N ASN A 379 -21.42 -2.76 11.18
CA ASN A 379 -20.53 -3.40 10.22
C ASN A 379 -19.08 -3.44 10.74
N TYR A 380 -18.83 -4.19 11.80
CA TYR A 380 -17.51 -4.38 12.35
C TYR A 380 -17.28 -5.78 12.90
N ALA A 381 -16.03 -6.17 13.06
CA ALA A 381 -15.62 -7.38 13.75
C ALA A 381 -14.37 -7.09 14.61
N ARG A 382 -14.32 -7.73 15.78
CA ARG A 382 -13.13 -7.77 16.62
C ARG A 382 -12.28 -8.97 16.26
N ILE A 383 -10.99 -8.73 16.03
CA ILE A 383 -10.03 -9.72 15.57
C ILE A 383 -9.20 -10.20 16.73
N GLY A 384 -9.40 -11.46 17.14
CA GLY A 384 -8.71 -12.03 18.29
C GLY A 384 -8.88 -11.20 19.58
N ASP A 385 -7.89 -11.22 20.43
CA ASP A 385 -7.90 -10.41 21.66
C ASP A 385 -7.45 -8.96 21.42
N SER A 386 -7.68 -8.10 22.40
CA SER A 386 -7.35 -6.67 22.32
C SER A 386 -5.89 -6.34 22.69
N THR A 387 -5.05 -7.33 23.02
CA THR A 387 -3.66 -7.09 23.43
C THR A 387 -2.75 -6.73 22.25
N GLN A 388 -3.18 -7.06 21.04
CA GLN A 388 -2.46 -6.76 19.81
C GLN A 388 -3.37 -6.00 18.84
N ALA A 389 -2.85 -4.93 18.27
CA ALA A 389 -3.55 -4.15 17.26
C ALA A 389 -3.57 -4.86 15.90
N VAL A 390 -4.59 -4.60 15.10
CA VAL A 390 -4.54 -4.87 13.65
C VAL A 390 -3.61 -3.85 13.02
N THR A 391 -2.63 -4.30 12.26
CA THR A 391 -1.59 -3.46 11.65
C THR A 391 -1.82 -3.20 10.18
N ALA A 392 -2.38 -4.17 9.46
CA ALA A 392 -2.60 -4.07 8.01
C ALA A 392 -3.73 -4.94 7.50
N LEU A 393 -4.25 -4.55 6.34
CA LEU A 393 -5.14 -5.33 5.49
C LEU A 393 -4.48 -5.58 4.15
N ALA A 394 -4.50 -6.81 3.67
CA ALA A 394 -4.04 -7.18 2.34
C ALA A 394 -5.02 -8.16 1.69
N GLN A 395 -4.90 -8.34 0.38
CA GLN A 395 -5.74 -9.29 -0.35
C GLN A 395 -4.86 -10.31 -1.07
N GLN A 396 -5.22 -11.58 -0.92
CA GLN A 396 -4.62 -12.68 -1.67
C GLN A 396 -5.74 -13.49 -2.34
N GLY A 397 -5.84 -13.35 -3.67
CA GLY A 397 -6.96 -13.95 -4.41
C GLY A 397 -8.31 -13.38 -3.96
N ASN A 398 -9.22 -14.24 -3.53
CA ASN A 398 -10.55 -13.87 -3.02
C ASN A 398 -10.60 -13.78 -1.48
N THR A 399 -9.48 -13.61 -0.82
CA THR A 399 -9.38 -13.62 0.64
C THR A 399 -8.80 -12.32 1.14
N LEU A 400 -9.44 -11.75 2.14
CA LEU A 400 -8.89 -10.63 2.91
C LEU A 400 -7.97 -11.20 3.99
N ILE A 401 -6.73 -10.80 3.98
CA ILE A 401 -5.73 -11.14 5.01
C ILE A 401 -5.63 -9.99 5.98
N ILE A 402 -5.78 -10.30 7.25
CA ILE A 402 -5.78 -9.34 8.36
C ILE A 402 -4.54 -9.61 9.20
N PHE A 403 -3.61 -8.67 9.17
CA PHE A 403 -2.39 -8.75 9.96
C PHE A 403 -2.56 -8.07 11.31
N LYS A 404 -2.10 -8.74 12.36
CA LYS A 404 -1.79 -8.15 13.65
C LYS A 404 -0.27 -8.15 13.85
N GLU A 405 0.23 -7.62 14.94
CA GLU A 405 1.68 -7.57 15.19
C GLU A 405 2.34 -8.96 15.16
N ARG A 406 1.66 -9.99 15.68
CA ARG A 406 2.19 -11.35 15.80
C ARG A 406 1.26 -12.45 15.30
N GLU A 407 0.11 -12.10 14.77
CA GLU A 407 -0.92 -13.04 14.33
C GLU A 407 -1.40 -12.66 12.94
N ILE A 408 -1.90 -13.63 12.20
CA ILE A 408 -2.56 -13.44 10.92
C ILE A 408 -3.91 -14.12 10.97
N TYR A 409 -4.92 -13.42 10.48
CA TYR A 409 -6.26 -13.91 10.26
C TYR A 409 -6.63 -13.77 8.80
N TYR A 410 -7.65 -14.49 8.36
CA TYR A 410 -8.23 -14.28 7.05
C TYR A 410 -9.74 -14.23 7.14
N SER A 411 -10.33 -13.57 6.15
CA SER A 411 -11.77 -13.50 5.96
C SER A 411 -12.09 -13.72 4.48
N GLU A 412 -13.19 -14.44 4.24
CA GLU A 412 -13.73 -14.66 2.91
C GLU A 412 -15.11 -14.03 2.82
N TYR A 413 -15.46 -13.59 1.62
CA TYR A 413 -16.82 -13.17 1.36
C TYR A 413 -17.72 -14.40 1.26
N VAL A 414 -18.72 -14.50 2.12
CA VAL A 414 -19.75 -15.53 2.07
C VAL A 414 -21.08 -14.86 1.77
N ALA A 415 -21.67 -15.18 0.63
CA ALA A 415 -23.03 -14.80 0.34
C ALA A 415 -23.95 -15.64 1.23
N SER A 416 -24.78 -15.02 2.05
CA SER A 416 -25.85 -15.70 2.75
C SER A 416 -26.94 -16.03 1.73
N THR A 417 -27.10 -17.30 1.43
CA THR A 417 -28.34 -17.79 0.79
C THR A 417 -29.40 -17.81 1.87
N LEU A 418 -30.19 -16.76 1.93
CA LEU A 418 -31.41 -16.79 2.76
C LEU A 418 -32.35 -17.83 2.16
N ASP A 419 -32.81 -18.78 2.98
CA ASP A 419 -33.84 -19.71 2.57
C ASP A 419 -35.14 -18.94 2.26
N ALA A 420 -35.86 -19.38 1.26
CA ALA A 420 -37.10 -18.71 0.79
C ALA A 420 -38.16 -18.49 1.89
N GLU A 421 -38.03 -19.14 3.03
CA GLU A 421 -38.89 -18.98 4.19
C GLU A 421 -38.67 -17.67 4.96
N ASP A 422 -37.47 -17.08 4.85
CA ASP A 422 -37.15 -15.78 5.45
C ASP A 422 -37.78 -14.59 4.70
N PHE A 423 -38.25 -14.81 3.48
CA PHE A 423 -38.94 -13.81 2.66
C PHE A 423 -40.43 -13.58 3.01
N VAL A 424 -41.01 -14.37 3.91
CA VAL A 424 -42.45 -14.30 4.19
C VAL A 424 -42.86 -13.07 5.00
N ASN A 425 -41.94 -12.35 5.60
CA ASN A 425 -42.22 -11.16 6.42
C ASN A 425 -41.91 -9.80 5.75
N GLY A 426 -41.74 -9.77 4.47
CA GLY A 426 -42.16 -8.58 3.67
C GLY A 426 -41.24 -7.41 3.51
N SER A 427 -39.92 -7.48 3.73
CA SER A 427 -39.04 -6.41 3.25
C SER A 427 -37.89 -6.95 2.38
N VAL A 428 -38.14 -6.96 1.09
CA VAL A 428 -37.19 -7.43 0.05
C VAL A 428 -35.97 -6.54 -0.09
N LEU A 429 -35.97 -5.32 0.40
CA LEU A 429 -34.90 -4.34 0.22
C LEU A 429 -33.77 -4.47 1.26
N ASP A 430 -34.02 -4.98 2.44
CA ASP A 430 -33.03 -5.08 3.52
C ASP A 430 -32.15 -6.33 3.43
N THR A 431 -32.60 -7.35 2.74
CA THR A 431 -31.94 -8.66 2.72
C THR A 431 -30.66 -8.69 1.90
N GLU A 432 -30.55 -7.89 0.85
CA GLU A 432 -29.33 -7.84 0.01
C GLU A 432 -28.14 -7.15 0.69
N VAL A 433 -28.40 -6.15 1.50
CA VAL A 433 -27.34 -5.41 2.21
C VAL A 433 -26.80 -6.18 3.40
N ASN A 434 -27.64 -6.94 4.08
CA ASN A 434 -27.29 -7.73 5.27
C ASN A 434 -26.87 -9.16 4.94
N ALA A 435 -27.01 -9.62 3.71
CA ALA A 435 -26.66 -10.96 3.29
C ALA A 435 -25.16 -11.25 3.17
N ALA A 436 -24.31 -10.23 3.22
CA ALA A 436 -22.87 -10.41 3.16
C ALA A 436 -22.29 -10.74 4.54
N TYR A 437 -21.63 -11.86 4.62
CA TYR A 437 -20.99 -12.34 5.84
C TYR A 437 -19.47 -12.46 5.62
N PHE A 438 -18.71 -12.02 6.61
CA PHE A 438 -17.24 -12.01 6.58
C PHE A 438 -16.68 -12.77 7.79
N PRO A 439 -16.74 -14.12 7.79
CA PRO A 439 -16.20 -14.90 8.89
C PRO A 439 -14.68 -14.71 8.98
N VAL A 440 -14.19 -14.52 10.19
CA VAL A 440 -12.76 -14.33 10.46
C VAL A 440 -12.20 -15.62 11.07
N THR A 441 -11.14 -16.14 10.45
CA THR A 441 -10.48 -17.39 10.85
C THR A 441 -9.00 -17.14 11.12
N PRO A 442 -8.42 -17.66 12.23
CA PRO A 442 -6.99 -17.56 12.48
C PRO A 442 -6.18 -18.39 11.47
N LEU A 443 -5.04 -17.85 11.03
CA LEU A 443 -4.16 -18.47 10.06
C LEU A 443 -2.76 -18.71 10.62
N SER A 444 -2.22 -17.78 11.39
CA SER A 444 -0.94 -17.90 12.09
C SER A 444 -1.06 -17.27 13.47
N ALA A 445 -0.54 -17.96 14.49
CA ALA A 445 -0.56 -17.53 15.89
C ALA A 445 0.78 -16.96 16.36
N ASP A 446 1.86 -17.10 15.58
CA ASP A 446 3.22 -16.74 16.00
C ASP A 446 3.89 -15.68 15.11
N ILE A 447 3.39 -15.54 13.88
CA ILE A 447 3.96 -14.65 12.87
C ILE A 447 2.86 -13.72 12.35
N GLY A 448 3.00 -12.45 12.59
CA GLY A 448 2.17 -11.37 12.07
C GLY A 448 2.98 -10.40 11.22
N CYS A 449 2.59 -9.13 11.19
CA CYS A 449 3.32 -8.07 10.51
C CYS A 449 3.26 -6.78 11.33
N ASP A 450 4.39 -6.34 11.85
CA ASP A 450 4.58 -5.05 12.52
C ASP A 450 5.29 -4.01 11.62
N CYS A 451 5.52 -4.37 10.36
CA CYS A 451 6.09 -3.51 9.32
C CYS A 451 5.11 -3.41 8.13
N PRO A 452 3.94 -2.77 8.28
CA PRO A 452 2.85 -2.83 7.30
C PRO A 452 3.21 -2.26 5.92
N ASP A 453 4.09 -1.27 5.84
CA ASP A 453 4.53 -0.66 4.59
C ASP A 453 5.42 -1.60 3.73
N THR A 454 5.70 -2.81 4.21
CA THR A 454 6.50 -3.83 3.50
C THR A 454 5.65 -4.91 2.82
N ILE A 455 4.34 -4.91 3.01
CA ILE A 455 3.44 -5.93 2.48
C ILE A 455 3.23 -5.72 0.98
N CYS A 456 3.64 -6.69 0.17
CA CYS A 456 3.44 -6.69 -1.28
C CYS A 456 2.90 -8.04 -1.77
N LEU A 457 2.17 -8.00 -2.88
CA LEU A 457 1.66 -9.20 -3.55
C LEU A 457 2.61 -9.65 -4.66
N CYS A 458 3.45 -10.63 -4.39
CA CYS A 458 4.44 -11.18 -5.30
C CYS A 458 3.91 -12.49 -5.90
N ASN A 459 3.60 -12.51 -7.20
CA ASN A 459 3.09 -13.69 -7.90
C ASN A 459 1.91 -14.37 -7.16
N ASN A 460 0.89 -13.57 -6.78
CA ASN A 460 -0.29 -14.00 -6.00
C ASN A 460 -0.01 -14.47 -4.55
N HIS A 461 1.18 -14.29 -4.02
CA HIS A 461 1.51 -14.59 -2.63
C HIS A 461 1.95 -13.32 -1.91
N LEU A 462 1.45 -13.11 -0.70
CA LEU A 462 1.84 -11.96 0.11
C LEU A 462 3.24 -12.18 0.68
N VAL A 463 4.09 -11.17 0.52
CA VAL A 463 5.44 -11.09 1.08
C VAL A 463 5.50 -9.87 2.00
N TRP A 464 6.15 -10.02 3.15
CA TRP A 464 6.35 -8.95 4.11
C TRP A 464 7.58 -9.19 4.97
N VAL A 465 7.96 -8.17 5.72
CA VAL A 465 9.06 -8.22 6.68
C VAL A 465 8.53 -7.92 8.08
N THR A 466 9.20 -8.43 9.09
CA THR A 466 8.87 -8.15 10.50
C THR A 466 10.04 -7.48 11.20
N SER A 467 9.77 -6.81 12.33
CA SER A 467 10.82 -6.24 13.20
C SER A 467 11.76 -7.31 13.78
N ARG A 468 11.38 -8.59 13.71
CA ARG A 468 12.24 -9.73 14.05
C ARG A 468 13.34 -9.99 13.02
N LYS A 469 13.47 -9.12 12.00
CA LYS A 469 14.54 -9.13 10.98
C LYS A 469 14.45 -10.31 10.00
N MET A 470 13.25 -10.73 9.70
CA MET A 470 12.96 -11.84 8.78
C MET A 470 11.91 -11.43 7.77
N ALA A 471 12.09 -11.88 6.54
CA ALA A 471 11.08 -11.78 5.49
C ALA A 471 10.30 -13.09 5.36
N TYR A 472 9.00 -12.96 5.13
CA TYR A 472 8.08 -14.09 5.05
C TYR A 472 7.25 -14.06 3.79
N VAL A 473 6.76 -15.24 3.39
CA VAL A 473 5.75 -15.43 2.34
C VAL A 473 4.56 -16.20 2.89
N LEU A 474 3.35 -15.76 2.53
CA LEU A 474 2.12 -16.49 2.81
C LEU A 474 1.86 -17.51 1.69
N THR A 475 2.07 -18.79 1.99
CA THR A 475 2.05 -19.87 1.00
C THR A 475 0.69 -20.55 0.87
N SER A 476 0.00 -20.79 1.98
CA SER A 476 -1.27 -21.49 2.01
C SER A 476 -2.23 -20.87 3.02
N ARG A 477 -3.51 -21.18 2.85
CA ARG A 477 -4.59 -20.75 3.75
C ARG A 477 -5.18 -21.91 4.54
N ASN A 478 -4.47 -23.02 4.59
CA ASN A 478 -4.94 -24.18 5.35
C ASN A 478 -4.65 -23.97 6.84
N GLN A 479 -5.67 -23.71 7.64
CA GLN A 479 -5.57 -23.48 9.08
C GLN A 479 -4.93 -24.65 9.88
N TYR A 480 -4.79 -25.81 9.27
CA TYR A 480 -4.15 -26.98 9.88
C TYR A 480 -2.70 -27.17 9.44
N SER A 481 -2.13 -26.24 8.68
CA SER A 481 -0.75 -26.36 8.17
C SER A 481 0.19 -25.43 8.95
N ASP A 482 1.19 -25.99 9.59
CA ASP A 482 2.27 -25.24 10.25
C ASP A 482 3.18 -24.50 9.23
N SER A 483 2.94 -24.73 7.94
CA SER A 483 3.75 -24.16 6.84
C SER A 483 3.05 -23.04 6.07
N ASN A 484 1.96 -22.48 6.60
CA ASN A 484 1.24 -21.37 5.98
C ASN A 484 2.13 -20.16 5.73
N VAL A 485 3.07 -19.92 6.64
CA VAL A 485 4.03 -18.82 6.56
C VAL A 485 5.43 -19.42 6.54
N GLN A 486 6.20 -19.07 5.52
CA GLN A 486 7.58 -19.52 5.39
C GLN A 486 8.55 -18.34 5.35
N GLU A 487 9.69 -18.49 6.04
CA GLU A 487 10.78 -17.53 5.96
C GLU A 487 11.49 -17.64 4.62
N ILE A 488 11.77 -16.47 4.00
CA ILE A 488 12.41 -16.38 2.68
C ILE A 488 13.71 -15.58 2.70
N SER A 489 14.16 -15.11 3.85
CA SER A 489 15.33 -14.23 4.02
C SER A 489 16.59 -14.93 4.52
N ALA A 490 16.59 -16.26 4.63
CA ALA A 490 17.69 -17.01 5.23
C ALA A 490 19.09 -16.67 4.66
N ASN A 491 19.18 -16.43 3.35
CA ASN A 491 20.46 -16.11 2.69
C ASN A 491 21.04 -14.73 3.03
N ILE A 492 20.20 -13.81 3.48
CA ILE A 492 20.57 -12.43 3.83
C ILE A 492 20.45 -12.15 5.33
N GLU A 493 20.20 -13.17 6.15
CA GLU A 493 20.10 -13.04 7.60
C GLU A 493 21.25 -12.22 8.23
N PRO A 494 22.53 -12.41 7.88
CA PRO A 494 23.61 -11.62 8.46
C PRO A 494 23.50 -10.12 8.17
N LEU A 495 22.86 -9.71 7.08
CA LEU A 495 22.62 -8.31 6.75
C LEU A 495 21.49 -7.73 7.56
N LEU A 496 20.40 -8.48 7.71
CA LEU A 496 19.22 -8.06 8.45
C LEU A 496 19.49 -8.06 9.96
N SER A 497 20.27 -9.00 10.48
CA SER A 497 20.57 -9.13 11.92
C SER A 497 21.25 -7.90 12.53
N GLY A 498 22.02 -7.15 11.73
CA GLY A 498 22.69 -5.93 12.13
C GLY A 498 21.76 -4.70 12.30
N LEU A 499 20.52 -4.75 11.79
CA LEU A 499 19.59 -3.63 11.80
C LEU A 499 18.91 -3.47 13.18
N SER A 500 18.46 -2.25 13.50
CA SER A 500 17.70 -1.98 14.73
C SER A 500 16.20 -2.25 14.54
N TYR A 501 15.45 -2.25 15.64
CA TYR A 501 13.98 -2.32 15.60
C TYR A 501 13.37 -1.16 14.80
N THR A 502 13.86 0.06 15.01
CA THR A 502 13.38 1.27 14.32
C THR A 502 13.67 1.24 12.82
N ASP A 503 14.79 0.64 12.41
CA ASP A 503 15.10 0.48 11.00
C ASP A 503 14.11 -0.45 10.30
N MET A 504 13.78 -1.56 10.95
CA MET A 504 12.83 -2.53 10.42
C MET A 504 11.40 -1.97 10.36
N THR A 505 10.94 -1.30 11.41
CA THR A 505 9.59 -0.71 11.44
C THR A 505 9.44 0.50 10.52
N GLY A 506 10.54 1.16 10.17
CA GLY A 506 10.60 2.22 9.16
C GLY A 506 10.76 1.72 7.73
N ALA A 507 10.91 0.40 7.53
CA ALA A 507 11.08 -0.18 6.21
C ALA A 507 9.84 0.02 5.33
N SER A 508 10.08 0.13 4.02
CA SER A 508 9.02 0.18 3.02
C SER A 508 9.36 -0.69 1.82
N ALA A 509 8.35 -1.19 1.13
CA ALA A 509 8.57 -2.06 -0.02
C ALA A 509 7.68 -1.69 -1.21
N GLY A 510 8.08 -2.18 -2.37
CA GLY A 510 7.35 -2.09 -3.63
C GLY A 510 7.71 -3.24 -4.55
N ILE A 511 6.95 -3.41 -5.61
CA ILE A 511 7.18 -4.43 -6.63
C ILE A 511 7.32 -3.79 -8.00
N TYR A 512 8.28 -4.28 -8.78
CA TYR A 512 8.44 -3.89 -10.16
C TYR A 512 9.23 -4.96 -10.92
N ASP A 513 8.84 -5.24 -12.15
CA ASP A 513 9.55 -6.11 -13.11
C ASP A 513 10.03 -7.46 -12.53
N GLY A 514 9.15 -8.12 -11.75
CA GLY A 514 9.46 -9.43 -11.17
C GLY A 514 10.29 -9.42 -9.89
N TYR A 515 10.57 -8.24 -9.35
CA TYR A 515 11.32 -8.07 -8.11
C TYR A 515 10.51 -7.40 -7.02
N TYR A 516 10.68 -7.90 -5.80
CA TYR A 516 10.26 -7.25 -4.56
C TYR A 516 11.41 -6.38 -4.06
N TYR A 517 11.20 -5.09 -3.99
CA TYR A 517 12.16 -4.09 -3.53
C TYR A 517 11.84 -3.74 -2.08
N LEU A 518 12.77 -3.97 -1.19
CA LEU A 518 12.67 -3.65 0.24
C LEU A 518 13.71 -2.60 0.59
N LEU A 519 13.27 -1.41 0.98
CA LEU A 519 14.14 -0.32 1.43
C LEU A 519 14.23 -0.35 2.96
N ILE A 520 15.45 -0.46 3.46
CA ILE A 520 15.80 -0.33 4.88
C ILE A 520 17.07 0.50 4.96
N GLN A 521 17.06 1.62 5.69
CA GLN A 521 18.25 2.46 5.92
C GLN A 521 19.04 2.77 4.64
N ASN A 522 18.48 3.38 3.64
CA ASN A 522 19.20 3.71 2.39
C ASN A 522 19.79 2.51 1.63
N ARG A 523 19.38 1.29 1.95
CA ARG A 523 19.76 0.08 1.21
C ARG A 523 18.52 -0.62 0.68
N LEU A 524 18.56 -1.00 -0.59
CA LEU A 524 17.55 -1.82 -1.23
C LEU A 524 17.96 -3.29 -1.19
N TYR A 525 17.07 -4.12 -0.72
CA TYR A 525 17.14 -5.57 -0.80
C TYR A 525 16.13 -6.02 -1.85
N LEU A 526 16.59 -6.72 -2.85
CA LEU A 526 15.77 -7.17 -3.97
C LEU A 526 15.59 -8.67 -3.92
N MET A 527 14.36 -9.15 -3.99
CA MET A 527 14.05 -10.57 -4.14
C MET A 527 13.43 -10.82 -5.51
N ASP A 528 13.99 -11.76 -6.25
CA ASP A 528 13.43 -12.23 -7.52
C ASP A 528 12.27 -13.20 -7.25
N TYR A 529 11.04 -12.72 -7.41
CA TYR A 529 9.85 -13.55 -7.20
C TYR A 529 9.40 -14.29 -8.48
N ASN A 530 10.03 -14.05 -9.63
CA ASN A 530 9.84 -14.84 -10.84
C ASN A 530 10.74 -16.08 -10.88
N ASP A 531 11.72 -16.16 -9.99
CA ASP A 531 12.62 -17.31 -9.92
C ASP A 531 11.88 -18.59 -9.50
N SER A 532 12.37 -19.73 -10.03
CA SER A 532 11.79 -21.03 -9.77
C SER A 532 11.86 -21.45 -8.30
N ALA A 533 12.89 -21.02 -7.57
CA ALA A 533 13.04 -21.33 -6.14
C ALA A 533 11.97 -20.63 -5.30
N TYR A 534 11.70 -19.35 -5.55
CA TYR A 534 10.60 -18.63 -4.90
C TYR A 534 9.26 -19.26 -5.26
N THR A 535 9.01 -19.50 -6.54
CA THR A 535 7.74 -20.10 -7.01
C THR A 535 7.51 -21.46 -6.36
N TYR A 536 8.56 -22.28 -6.22
CA TYR A 536 8.46 -23.57 -5.54
C TYR A 536 8.09 -23.43 -4.07
N VAL A 537 8.72 -22.51 -3.34
CA VAL A 537 8.40 -22.22 -1.92
C VAL A 537 6.97 -21.72 -1.80
N ALA A 538 6.58 -20.75 -2.61
CA ALA A 538 5.25 -20.11 -2.56
C ALA A 538 4.11 -21.11 -2.84
N LEU A 539 4.29 -22.05 -3.74
CA LEU A 539 3.28 -23.05 -4.12
C LEU A 539 3.22 -24.27 -3.18
N ASN A 540 4.30 -24.61 -2.49
CA ASN A 540 4.39 -25.83 -1.67
C ASN A 540 4.20 -25.58 -0.16
N GLY A 541 3.21 -24.75 0.20
CA GLY A 541 2.91 -24.39 1.59
C GLY A 541 2.49 -25.53 2.52
N THR A 542 2.45 -26.77 2.05
CA THR A 542 2.13 -27.97 2.87
C THR A 542 3.35 -28.53 3.60
N TYR A 543 4.56 -28.18 3.16
CA TYR A 543 5.82 -28.72 3.70
C TYR A 543 6.84 -27.59 3.87
N LYS A 544 7.67 -27.72 4.90
CA LYS A 544 8.83 -26.82 5.08
C LYS A 544 9.79 -27.04 3.89
N THR A 545 9.97 -26.00 3.08
CA THR A 545 10.79 -26.04 1.87
C THR A 545 12.18 -25.45 2.13
N ASP A 546 13.13 -25.78 1.26
CA ASP A 546 14.46 -25.16 1.29
C ASP A 546 14.38 -23.74 0.68
N THR A 547 14.48 -22.72 1.52
CA THR A 547 14.45 -21.32 1.14
C THR A 547 15.84 -20.75 0.82
N SER A 548 16.91 -21.53 0.99
CA SER A 548 18.29 -21.10 0.77
C SER A 548 18.64 -20.80 -0.70
N LYS A 549 17.75 -21.17 -1.62
CA LYS A 549 17.92 -20.92 -3.06
C LYS A 549 17.20 -19.67 -3.56
N ILE A 550 16.41 -19.01 -2.72
CA ILE A 550 15.71 -17.77 -3.10
C ILE A 550 16.74 -16.67 -3.34
N LYS A 551 16.64 -16.03 -4.50
CA LYS A 551 17.61 -15.03 -4.94
C LYS A 551 17.31 -13.69 -4.30
N TRP A 552 18.31 -13.18 -3.58
CA TRP A 552 18.33 -11.82 -3.04
C TRP A 552 19.55 -11.07 -3.57
N TYR A 553 19.37 -9.78 -3.83
CA TYR A 553 20.42 -8.85 -4.24
C TYR A 553 20.38 -7.62 -3.32
N THR A 554 21.50 -6.91 -3.23
CA THR A 554 21.60 -5.71 -2.41
C THR A 554 22.09 -4.54 -3.24
N TRP A 555 21.38 -3.42 -3.15
CA TRP A 555 21.75 -2.15 -3.77
C TRP A 555 22.03 -1.12 -2.70
N ASP A 556 23.21 -0.55 -2.75
CA ASP A 556 23.62 0.52 -1.85
C ASP A 556 23.30 1.87 -2.50
N ILE A 557 22.46 2.64 -1.82
CA ILE A 557 21.94 3.94 -2.26
C ILE A 557 22.12 5.00 -1.18
N ASP A 558 23.08 4.83 -0.27
CA ASP A 558 23.33 5.74 0.87
C ASP A 558 23.42 7.22 0.46
N HIS A 559 24.03 7.51 -0.69
CA HIS A 559 24.18 8.85 -1.19
C HIS A 559 22.89 9.54 -1.67
N LEU A 560 21.78 8.78 -1.79
CA LEU A 560 20.45 9.29 -2.14
C LEU A 560 19.61 9.62 -0.90
N GLU A 561 20.03 9.15 0.28
CA GLU A 561 19.35 9.39 1.56
C GLU A 561 17.84 9.07 1.49
N CYS A 562 17.51 7.93 0.85
CA CYS A 562 16.13 7.52 0.61
C CYS A 562 15.45 7.01 1.88
N THR A 563 14.23 7.46 2.10
CA THR A 563 13.43 7.13 3.28
C THR A 563 12.27 6.21 3.00
N ARG A 564 11.73 6.21 1.76
CA ARG A 564 10.55 5.40 1.39
C ARG A 564 10.54 4.99 -0.08
N ILE A 565 9.94 3.83 -0.33
CA ILE A 565 9.46 3.43 -1.65
C ILE A 565 8.02 3.92 -1.79
N LEU A 566 7.75 4.64 -2.88
CA LEU A 566 6.43 5.15 -3.20
C LEU A 566 5.69 4.29 -4.24
N GLY A 567 6.32 3.19 -4.68
CA GLY A 567 5.85 2.41 -5.82
C GLY A 567 6.20 3.07 -7.15
N GLY A 568 5.89 2.41 -8.26
CA GLY A 568 6.14 2.96 -9.59
C GLY A 568 5.57 2.06 -10.66
N ARG A 569 5.05 2.62 -11.75
CA ARG A 569 4.53 1.85 -12.90
C ARG A 569 5.63 1.55 -13.91
N GLU A 570 6.50 2.51 -14.16
CA GLU A 570 7.62 2.41 -15.13
C GLU A 570 8.98 2.21 -14.44
N GLY A 571 8.99 1.90 -13.15
CA GLY A 571 10.18 1.75 -12.35
C GLY A 571 9.88 1.94 -10.87
N VAL A 572 10.89 1.79 -10.04
CA VAL A 572 10.80 2.07 -8.60
C VAL A 572 10.92 3.55 -8.37
N LEU A 573 9.99 4.12 -7.61
CA LEU A 573 10.02 5.51 -7.18
C LEU A 573 10.44 5.56 -5.71
N LEU A 574 11.49 6.31 -5.41
CA LEU A 574 12.02 6.50 -4.06
C LEU A 574 11.81 7.94 -3.60
N ALA A 575 11.44 8.11 -2.35
CA ALA A 575 11.47 9.40 -1.68
C ALA A 575 12.76 9.53 -0.87
N GLY A 576 13.48 10.64 -1.01
CA GLY A 576 14.72 10.92 -0.30
C GLY A 576 14.72 12.29 0.36
N VAL A 577 15.62 12.44 1.32
CA VAL A 577 15.85 13.68 2.08
C VAL A 577 17.34 13.96 2.10
N THR A 578 17.78 14.99 1.42
CA THR A 578 19.20 15.32 1.30
C THR A 578 19.54 16.54 2.14
N GLN A 579 20.53 16.41 3.01
CA GLN A 579 21.11 17.51 3.76
C GLN A 579 22.13 18.25 2.88
N LEU A 580 21.81 19.45 2.42
CA LEU A 580 22.71 20.27 1.58
C LEU A 580 23.72 21.04 2.41
N THR A 581 23.26 21.67 3.50
CA THR A 581 24.08 22.40 4.48
C THR A 581 23.59 22.13 5.88
N GLU A 582 24.29 22.59 6.92
CA GLU A 582 23.86 22.42 8.32
C GLU A 582 22.42 22.94 8.59
N SER A 583 21.98 23.94 7.83
CA SER A 583 20.68 24.59 8.01
C SER A 583 19.68 24.33 6.87
N ARG A 584 20.08 23.65 5.80
CA ARG A 584 19.25 23.49 4.60
C ARG A 584 19.11 22.02 4.21
N GLN A 585 17.89 21.55 4.23
CA GLN A 585 17.48 20.20 3.85
C GLN A 585 16.50 20.27 2.69
N VAL A 586 16.65 19.37 1.72
CA VAL A 586 15.73 19.26 0.59
C VAL A 586 15.17 17.86 0.49
N HIS A 587 13.93 17.78 0.08
CA HIS A 587 13.20 16.54 -0.21
C HIS A 587 13.10 16.37 -1.72
N ALA A 588 13.32 15.17 -2.20
CA ALA A 588 13.22 14.86 -3.62
C ALA A 588 12.68 13.45 -3.81
N TYR A 589 12.17 13.15 -4.99
CA TYR A 589 11.97 11.77 -5.39
C TYR A 589 12.87 11.39 -6.57
N TYR A 590 13.23 10.11 -6.57
CA TYR A 590 14.13 9.53 -7.54
C TYR A 590 13.40 8.43 -8.30
N VAL A 591 13.50 8.47 -9.61
CA VAL A 591 12.92 7.45 -10.51
C VAL A 591 14.04 6.54 -10.98
N MET A 592 13.79 5.24 -10.98
CA MET A 592 14.73 4.24 -11.48
C MET A 592 14.84 4.34 -13.00
N GLN A 593 15.93 4.95 -13.48
CA GLN A 593 16.22 5.08 -14.92
C GLN A 593 17.69 5.41 -15.16
N GLY A 594 18.18 5.05 -16.35
CA GLY A 594 19.56 5.35 -16.78
C GLY A 594 20.60 4.48 -16.07
N ASP A 595 21.87 4.90 -16.15
CA ASP A 595 23.03 4.14 -15.66
C ASP A 595 23.82 4.86 -14.56
N GLU A 596 23.32 6.01 -14.12
CA GLU A 596 23.97 6.87 -13.14
C GLU A 596 22.97 7.31 -12.09
N ASP A 597 23.43 7.50 -10.87
CA ASP A 597 22.64 8.07 -9.78
C ASP A 597 22.75 9.59 -9.79
N THR A 598 21.68 10.27 -9.37
CA THR A 598 21.70 11.72 -9.18
C THR A 598 22.03 12.04 -7.72
N LYS A 599 23.06 12.86 -7.50
CA LYS A 599 23.34 13.46 -6.20
C LYS A 599 22.93 14.93 -6.22
N LEU A 600 22.17 15.34 -5.22
CA LEU A 600 21.81 16.75 -5.03
C LEU A 600 22.93 17.46 -4.28
N ARG A 601 23.29 18.65 -4.73
CA ARG A 601 24.18 19.56 -4.02
C ARG A 601 23.76 21.01 -4.23
N GLU A 602 24.29 21.89 -3.41
CA GLU A 602 24.18 23.35 -3.56
C GLU A 602 25.38 23.88 -4.33
N ASP A 603 25.14 24.77 -5.30
CA ASP A 603 26.22 25.50 -5.99
C ASP A 603 26.63 26.76 -5.21
N ASP A 604 27.59 27.49 -5.74
CA ASP A 604 28.14 28.73 -5.13
C ASP A 604 27.10 29.87 -5.05
N GLU A 605 26.00 29.77 -5.80
CA GLU A 605 24.88 30.72 -5.82
C GLU A 605 23.72 30.29 -4.91
N GLY A 606 23.83 29.18 -4.22
CA GLY A 606 22.77 28.61 -3.35
C GLY A 606 21.66 27.90 -4.12
N VAL A 607 21.89 27.55 -5.39
CA VAL A 607 20.91 26.82 -6.21
C VAL A 607 21.15 25.31 -6.09
N VAL A 608 20.07 24.53 -6.00
CA VAL A 608 20.17 23.06 -6.00
C VAL A 608 20.52 22.59 -7.41
N VAL A 609 21.65 21.93 -7.54
CA VAL A 609 22.14 21.34 -8.78
C VAL A 609 22.24 19.82 -8.68
N PHE A 610 22.24 19.18 -9.83
CA PHE A 610 22.20 17.71 -9.99
C PHE A 610 23.52 17.24 -10.57
N ASP A 611 24.29 16.49 -9.79
CA ASP A 611 25.46 15.78 -10.25
C ASP A 611 25.11 14.32 -10.58
N TYR A 612 25.64 13.80 -11.67
CA TYR A 612 25.45 12.41 -12.06
C TYR A 612 26.67 11.59 -11.65
N LEU A 613 26.41 10.53 -10.88
CA LEU A 613 27.44 9.67 -10.33
C LEU A 613 27.38 8.28 -10.97
N PRO A 614 28.49 7.80 -11.55
CA PRO A 614 28.54 6.43 -12.02
C PRO A 614 28.42 5.46 -10.85
N ILE A 615 27.62 4.41 -11.05
CA ILE A 615 27.33 3.42 -10.02
C ILE A 615 28.57 2.57 -9.73
N SER A 616 28.96 2.49 -8.46
CA SER A 616 29.99 1.55 -8.01
C SER A 616 29.35 0.23 -7.61
N SER A 617 29.81 -0.86 -8.23
CA SER A 617 29.21 -2.18 -8.03
C SER A 617 30.27 -3.26 -7.89
N TYR A 618 29.94 -4.36 -7.23
CA TYR A 618 30.83 -5.53 -7.17
C TYR A 618 30.09 -6.83 -7.05
N ALA A 619 30.78 -7.91 -7.47
CA ALA A 619 30.40 -9.28 -7.21
C ALA A 619 31.63 -10.08 -6.76
N GLN A 620 31.43 -10.97 -5.78
CA GLN A 620 32.43 -11.87 -5.28
C GLN A 620 32.04 -13.32 -5.53
N THR A 621 32.91 -14.05 -6.20
CA THR A 621 32.69 -15.48 -6.52
C THR A 621 32.84 -16.35 -5.28
N LYS A 622 32.37 -17.58 -5.37
CA LYS A 622 32.78 -18.67 -4.50
C LYS A 622 34.32 -18.75 -4.41
N VAL A 623 34.83 -19.13 -3.26
CA VAL A 623 36.23 -19.46 -3.08
C VAL A 623 36.43 -20.97 -3.38
N LEU A 624 36.95 -21.26 -4.56
CA LEU A 624 37.19 -22.63 -5.05
C LEU A 624 38.38 -23.27 -4.35
N ASP A 625 38.19 -24.42 -3.75
CA ASP A 625 39.23 -25.27 -3.19
C ASP A 625 39.69 -26.39 -4.16
N PHE A 626 38.99 -26.44 -5.32
CA PHE A 626 39.25 -27.39 -6.39
C PHE A 626 39.05 -28.86 -5.99
N ASP A 627 38.16 -29.14 -5.08
CA ASP A 627 37.84 -30.43 -4.46
C ASP A 627 39.09 -31.14 -3.85
N SER A 628 40.11 -30.37 -3.53
CA SER A 628 41.39 -30.87 -3.02
C SER A 628 42.08 -29.77 -2.18
N PRO A 629 41.54 -29.41 -1.02
CA PRO A 629 42.06 -28.29 -0.21
C PRO A 629 43.50 -28.52 0.30
N GLU A 630 43.93 -29.75 0.35
CA GLU A 630 45.29 -30.14 0.78
C GLU A 630 46.36 -29.96 -0.31
N VAL A 631 45.95 -29.88 -1.59
CA VAL A 631 46.89 -29.80 -2.71
C VAL A 631 47.14 -28.33 -3.07
N LEU A 632 48.40 -27.95 -3.24
CA LEU A 632 48.78 -26.64 -3.76
C LEU A 632 48.52 -26.57 -5.28
N LYS A 633 48.07 -25.45 -5.78
CA LYS A 633 47.77 -25.20 -7.19
C LYS A 633 48.42 -23.94 -7.69
N ASN A 634 48.67 -23.88 -8.98
CA ASN A 634 49.02 -22.67 -9.69
C ASN A 634 47.84 -22.29 -10.59
N VAL A 635 47.29 -21.09 -10.42
CA VAL A 635 46.28 -20.53 -11.31
C VAL A 635 47.01 -19.80 -12.43
N LEU A 636 46.77 -20.24 -13.65
CA LEU A 636 47.51 -19.78 -14.82
C LEU A 636 46.79 -18.69 -15.57
N GLN A 637 45.53 -18.88 -15.81
CA GLN A 637 44.70 -17.99 -16.62
C GLN A 637 43.25 -17.99 -16.12
N VAL A 638 42.61 -16.84 -16.20
CA VAL A 638 41.18 -16.66 -16.00
C VAL A 638 40.60 -15.95 -17.23
N TYR A 639 39.53 -16.49 -17.75
CA TYR A 639 38.78 -15.86 -18.83
C TYR A 639 37.45 -15.37 -18.28
N VAL A 640 37.14 -14.12 -18.54
CA VAL A 640 35.91 -13.44 -18.03
C VAL A 640 35.17 -12.88 -19.22
N GLY A 641 33.88 -13.19 -19.34
CA GLY A 641 33.01 -12.55 -20.31
C GLY A 641 32.47 -11.23 -19.74
N LEU A 642 32.75 -10.12 -20.40
CA LEU A 642 32.37 -8.79 -19.98
C LEU A 642 31.77 -7.98 -21.13
N SER A 643 30.80 -7.14 -20.81
CA SER A 643 30.41 -6.00 -21.63
C SER A 643 30.31 -4.77 -20.74
N GLY A 644 30.51 -3.57 -21.30
CA GLY A 644 30.43 -2.32 -20.55
C GLY A 644 30.09 -1.15 -21.46
N LYS A 645 29.45 -0.14 -20.91
CA LYS A 645 29.26 1.13 -21.62
C LYS A 645 30.56 1.95 -21.66
N ALA A 646 30.62 2.90 -22.58
CA ALA A 646 31.75 3.85 -22.65
C ALA A 646 31.97 4.52 -21.28
N GLN A 647 33.26 4.72 -20.93
CA GLN A 647 33.70 5.27 -19.65
C GLN A 647 33.51 4.36 -18.42
N SER A 648 32.94 3.17 -18.57
CA SER A 648 32.92 2.20 -17.47
C SER A 648 34.31 1.59 -17.24
N GLU A 649 34.58 1.21 -16.00
CA GLU A 649 35.85 0.60 -15.57
C GLU A 649 35.55 -0.64 -14.72
N VAL A 650 36.23 -1.77 -14.99
CA VAL A 650 36.12 -3.02 -14.22
C VAL A 650 37.48 -3.45 -13.71
N SER A 651 37.58 -3.66 -12.42
CA SER A 651 38.79 -4.03 -11.70
C SER A 651 38.65 -5.42 -11.07
N PHE A 652 39.74 -6.16 -10.97
CA PHE A 652 39.76 -7.52 -10.47
C PHE A 652 40.70 -7.68 -9.28
N TRP A 653 40.21 -8.29 -8.19
CA TRP A 653 40.98 -8.71 -7.04
C TRP A 653 40.90 -10.22 -6.89
N TYR A 654 41.96 -10.84 -6.39
CA TYR A 654 42.00 -12.24 -6.11
C TYR A 654 41.95 -12.52 -4.63
N LEU A 655 41.21 -13.56 -4.28
CA LEU A 655 41.01 -14.08 -2.93
C LEU A 655 41.74 -15.41 -2.81
N THR A 656 42.55 -15.58 -1.82
CA THR A 656 43.26 -16.81 -1.51
C THR A 656 43.19 -17.14 -0.03
N GLU A 657 43.80 -18.20 0.42
CA GLU A 657 43.94 -18.52 1.86
C GLU A 657 44.66 -17.42 2.65
N HIS A 658 45.34 -16.48 1.98
CA HIS A 658 46.04 -15.37 2.58
C HIS A 658 45.19 -14.09 2.63
N GLY A 659 43.94 -14.18 2.21
CA GLY A 659 43.00 -13.05 2.15
C GLY A 659 42.90 -12.38 0.78
N GLU A 660 42.28 -11.23 0.74
CA GLU A 660 42.16 -10.40 -0.47
C GLU A 660 43.44 -9.59 -0.72
N GLN A 661 43.80 -9.42 -1.99
CA GLN A 661 44.91 -8.56 -2.38
C GLN A 661 44.64 -7.10 -2.03
N LYS A 662 45.71 -6.33 -1.77
CA LYS A 662 45.60 -4.89 -1.43
C LYS A 662 45.22 -4.02 -2.63
N ASP A 663 45.76 -4.34 -3.81
CA ASP A 663 45.57 -3.59 -5.04
C ASP A 663 44.88 -4.46 -6.11
N PRO A 664 44.12 -3.84 -7.04
CA PRO A 664 43.53 -4.58 -8.13
C PRO A 664 44.64 -5.20 -9.02
N TYR A 665 44.46 -6.45 -9.37
CA TYR A 665 45.40 -7.15 -10.25
C TYR A 665 45.40 -6.60 -11.67
N GLN A 666 44.21 -6.29 -12.19
CA GLN A 666 44.01 -5.77 -13.53
C GLN A 666 42.79 -4.85 -13.56
N ILE A 667 42.85 -3.84 -14.41
CA ILE A 667 41.77 -2.90 -14.67
C ILE A 667 41.48 -2.91 -16.16
N ILE A 668 40.20 -3.05 -16.52
CA ILE A 668 39.71 -2.95 -17.90
C ILE A 668 38.86 -1.71 -18.01
N LYS A 669 39.20 -0.83 -18.96
CA LYS A 669 38.46 0.40 -19.26
C LYS A 669 37.74 0.26 -20.60
N PHE A 670 36.48 0.63 -20.66
CA PHE A 670 35.68 0.64 -21.87
C PHE A 670 35.71 2.04 -22.49
N GLY A 671 36.24 2.15 -23.72
CA GLY A 671 36.40 3.43 -24.44
C GLY A 671 35.34 3.61 -25.55
N GLU A 672 35.20 4.87 -26.01
CA GLU A 672 34.27 5.20 -27.09
C GLU A 672 34.57 4.51 -28.42
N GLU A 673 35.84 4.30 -28.74
CA GLU A 673 36.26 3.60 -29.97
C GLU A 673 35.79 2.14 -30.07
N ASN A 674 35.31 1.56 -28.98
CA ASN A 674 34.87 0.18 -28.88
C ASN A 674 33.35 0.05 -28.69
N GLU A 675 32.54 1.08 -28.98
CA GLU A 675 31.06 1.05 -28.76
C GLU A 675 30.38 -0.18 -29.36
N ASN A 676 30.79 -0.62 -30.55
CA ASN A 676 30.26 -1.84 -31.17
C ASN A 676 30.73 -3.14 -30.50
N ARG A 677 31.89 -3.16 -29.86
CA ARG A 677 32.36 -4.28 -29.05
C ARG A 677 31.75 -4.29 -27.65
N ASN A 678 31.46 -3.12 -27.10
CA ASN A 678 30.91 -2.97 -25.76
C ASN A 678 29.44 -3.44 -25.64
N ARG A 679 28.73 -3.56 -26.77
CA ARG A 679 27.36 -4.11 -26.80
C ARG A 679 27.28 -5.61 -26.66
N TYR A 680 28.39 -6.34 -26.95
CA TYR A 680 28.43 -7.80 -26.89
C TYR A 680 29.40 -8.24 -25.79
N LEU A 681 29.05 -9.31 -25.08
CA LEU A 681 29.94 -9.95 -24.12
C LEU A 681 31.22 -10.38 -24.82
N SER A 682 32.34 -9.76 -24.45
CA SER A 682 33.67 -10.10 -24.97
C SER A 682 34.46 -10.88 -23.94
N GLU A 683 35.19 -11.90 -24.37
CA GLU A 683 36.04 -12.71 -23.50
C GLU A 683 37.38 -12.01 -23.24
N TYR A 684 37.66 -11.70 -21.99
CA TYR A 684 38.92 -11.09 -21.53
C TYR A 684 39.77 -12.12 -20.84
N ARG A 685 41.05 -12.20 -21.21
CA ARG A 685 42.02 -13.10 -20.63
C ARG A 685 42.83 -12.37 -19.56
N LEU A 686 42.73 -12.87 -18.33
CA LEU A 686 43.55 -12.45 -17.21
C LEU A 686 44.61 -13.50 -16.93
N THR A 687 45.82 -13.10 -16.56
CA THR A 687 46.95 -14.02 -16.26
C THR A 687 47.43 -13.79 -14.82
N PRO A 688 46.73 -14.28 -13.81
CA PRO A 688 47.02 -14.00 -12.40
C PRO A 688 48.39 -14.49 -11.93
N ASN A 689 48.99 -15.47 -12.61
CA ASN A 689 50.27 -16.07 -12.22
C ASN A 689 50.37 -16.43 -10.73
N MET A 690 49.24 -16.82 -10.15
CA MET A 690 49.16 -17.25 -8.76
C MET A 690 49.82 -18.62 -8.59
N VAL A 691 50.80 -18.74 -7.74
CA VAL A 691 51.55 -19.97 -7.51
C VAL A 691 51.42 -20.46 -6.06
N ARG A 692 51.30 -21.79 -5.91
CA ARG A 692 51.28 -22.48 -4.63
C ARG A 692 50.16 -22.00 -3.68
N ILE A 693 48.96 -21.82 -4.22
CA ILE A 693 47.74 -21.45 -3.44
C ILE A 693 46.91 -22.71 -3.18
N LYS A 694 46.12 -22.70 -2.09
CA LYS A 694 45.18 -23.77 -1.74
C LYS A 694 43.80 -23.52 -2.31
N CYS A 695 43.36 -22.28 -2.26
CA CYS A 695 42.06 -21.86 -2.77
C CYS A 695 42.14 -20.57 -3.61
N PHE A 696 41.12 -20.33 -4.43
CA PHE A 696 41.07 -19.18 -5.32
C PHE A 696 39.64 -18.66 -5.46
N GLY A 697 39.44 -17.40 -5.28
CA GLY A 697 38.23 -16.66 -5.58
C GLY A 697 38.55 -15.31 -6.24
N MET A 698 37.53 -14.62 -6.72
CA MET A 698 37.67 -13.31 -7.34
C MET A 698 36.62 -12.37 -6.80
N LYS A 699 37.03 -11.13 -6.60
CA LYS A 699 36.12 -9.98 -6.42
C LYS A 699 36.28 -9.09 -7.65
N ILE A 700 35.17 -8.81 -8.30
CA ILE A 700 35.06 -8.03 -9.52
C ILE A 700 34.31 -6.75 -9.16
N CYS A 701 35.00 -5.64 -9.22
CA CYS A 701 34.42 -4.33 -8.91
C CYS A 701 34.35 -3.50 -10.17
N GLY A 702 33.24 -2.78 -10.35
CA GLY A 702 33.07 -1.89 -11.47
C GLY A 702 32.60 -0.48 -11.06
N ARG A 703 32.89 0.46 -11.93
CA ARG A 703 32.37 1.82 -11.87
C ARG A 703 31.71 2.15 -13.20
N GLY A 704 30.43 2.49 -13.18
CA GLY A 704 29.58 2.64 -14.36
C GLY A 704 28.92 1.30 -14.76
N ALA A 705 28.16 1.29 -15.85
CA ALA A 705 27.36 0.18 -16.28
C ALA A 705 28.20 -0.92 -16.97
N PHE A 706 28.18 -2.13 -16.43
CA PHE A 706 28.80 -3.30 -17.04
C PHE A 706 27.97 -4.56 -16.75
N ALA A 707 28.22 -5.61 -17.54
CA ALA A 707 27.62 -6.92 -17.34
C ALA A 707 28.71 -8.01 -17.38
N LEU A 708 28.47 -9.05 -16.59
CA LEU A 708 29.35 -10.17 -16.38
C LEU A 708 28.65 -11.46 -16.78
N SER A 709 29.33 -12.30 -17.55
CA SER A 709 28.83 -13.62 -17.89
C SER A 709 29.65 -14.74 -17.20
N ASN A 710 30.11 -15.69 -17.96
CA ASN A 710 30.87 -16.84 -17.47
C ASN A 710 32.29 -16.49 -17.05
N LEU A 711 32.84 -17.34 -16.19
CA LEU A 711 34.17 -17.29 -15.67
C LEU A 711 34.84 -18.66 -15.90
N ILE A 712 35.96 -18.67 -16.60
CA ILE A 712 36.70 -19.92 -16.90
C ILE A 712 38.07 -19.81 -16.29
N LEU A 713 38.42 -20.79 -15.47
CA LEU A 713 39.67 -20.85 -14.75
C LEU A 713 40.55 -22.00 -15.30
N LYS A 714 41.79 -21.68 -15.61
CA LYS A 714 42.83 -22.69 -15.92
C LYS A 714 43.86 -22.79 -14.81
N TYR A 715 44.01 -23.97 -14.26
CA TYR A 715 44.93 -24.21 -13.16
C TYR A 715 45.76 -25.49 -13.35
N LYS A 716 46.82 -25.63 -12.56
CA LYS A 716 47.68 -26.78 -12.51
C LYS A 716 47.93 -27.18 -11.05
N PRO A 717 47.44 -28.35 -10.62
CA PRO A 717 47.80 -28.85 -9.31
C PRO A 717 49.31 -29.16 -9.27
N LEU A 718 49.91 -28.84 -8.15
CA LEU A 718 51.32 -29.23 -7.88
C LEU A 718 51.27 -30.60 -7.24
N GLY A 719 51.91 -31.59 -7.91
CA GLY A 719 51.97 -32.96 -7.42
C GLY A 719 52.50 -32.98 -5.98
N GLY A 720 51.76 -33.62 -5.09
CA GLY A 720 52.25 -33.90 -3.76
C GLY A 720 53.51 -34.74 -3.87
N THR A 721 54.62 -34.24 -3.40
CA THR A 721 55.74 -35.10 -3.05
C THR A 721 55.26 -36.00 -1.93
N ARG A 722 55.06 -37.28 -2.22
CA ARG A 722 54.99 -38.31 -1.19
C ARG A 722 56.22 -38.28 -0.33
#